data_6a16b452ab5f9e3f47b73d21221f7e12
#
_entry.id   6a16b452ab5f9e3f47b73d21221f7e12
#
_cell.length_a   1.000
_cell.length_b   1.000
_cell.length_c   1.000
_cell.angle_alpha   90.00
_cell.angle_beta   90.00
_cell.angle_gamma   90.00
#
_symmetry.space_group_name_H-M   'P 1'
#
loop_
_entity.id
_entity.type
_entity.pdbx_description
1 polymer ?
#
loop_
_entity_poly.entity_id
_entity_poly.type
_entity_poly.pdbx_seq_one_letter_code
_entity_poly.pdbx_strand_id
1 'polypeptide(L)'
;MDVSDLLDSLNEKQREAVAAPRSNLLVLAGAGSGKTRVLVHRIAWLLSVENCSPYSIMAVTFTNKAAAEMRHRIEHLIGTSQGGMWIGTFHGLAHRLLRAHHLEANLPQDFQILDSDDQLRLLKRIIKALNVDEKQWPPRQAMWYINGKKDEGLRPQHVETYNNPVEATWLRIYQAYQEACDRAGLVDFAELLLRAHELWLNKPHILNHYRERFTNILVDEFQDTNSIQYAWIRLLAGGNSNVMIVGDDDQSIYGWRGAQVENIQRFLKDFPGAETIRLEQNYRSTSNILKAANTLIANNDGRMGKNLWTEGGEGEPISIYCAFNELDEARFVVNRIKTWQDNGGALNDCAILYRSNAQSRVLEEALLQTAMPYRIYGGQRFFERQEIKDALAYLRLISNRNDDAAFERVVNTPTRGIGDRTLDVVRQAARDRQLTLWQATRELMQDKVLAGRAASALQRFIELVESLAHETADMPLHVQTDRVIRDSGLFIMYEQEKGEKGQARIENLEELVTATRQFSYQEEDQDLMPLQAFLSHAALEAGEGQADAYQDAVQLMTLHSAKGLEFPLVFIVGMEEGMFPSQMSLDEGGRLEEERRLAYVGVTRAMQKLTLTYAETRRLYGKEVYHRPSRFIGELPEECVEEVRLRASVSRPVNHRRMGTPISENDTGYKLGQRVRHPKFGEGTIVNLEGSGEHSRLQIAFPGEGIKWLVAAYARLEAV
;
A
#
# COMPACT_ATOMS: atom_id res chain seq x y z
N MET A 1 -16.41 46.68 3.47
CA MET A 1 -16.53 45.49 2.61
C MET A 1 -17.06 44.37 3.50
N ASP A 2 -18.16 43.76 3.13
CA ASP A 2 -18.69 42.61 3.86
C ASP A 2 -17.93 41.35 3.44
N VAL A 3 -17.27 40.71 4.42
CA VAL A 3 -16.48 39.50 4.24
C VAL A 3 -17.15 38.26 4.82
N SER A 4 -18.42 38.40 5.22
CA SER A 4 -19.16 37.32 5.88
C SER A 4 -19.19 36.02 5.05
N ASP A 5 -19.34 36.13 3.74
CA ASP A 5 -19.37 34.97 2.82
C ASP A 5 -18.08 34.15 2.84
N LEU A 6 -16.95 34.78 3.17
CA LEU A 6 -15.65 34.13 3.25
C LEU A 6 -15.32 33.59 4.63
N LEU A 7 -15.91 34.12 5.70
CA LEU A 7 -15.52 33.83 7.07
C LEU A 7 -16.58 33.10 7.92
N ASP A 8 -17.87 33.29 7.65
CA ASP A 8 -18.95 32.78 8.51
C ASP A 8 -18.96 31.25 8.67
N SER A 9 -18.56 30.54 7.62
CA SER A 9 -18.54 29.07 7.63
C SER A 9 -17.30 28.47 8.29
N LEU A 10 -16.36 29.30 8.73
CA LEU A 10 -15.08 28.88 9.27
C LEU A 10 -15.06 28.98 10.79
N ASN A 11 -14.25 28.16 11.46
CA ASN A 11 -13.98 28.31 12.88
C ASN A 11 -12.93 29.43 13.13
N GLU A 12 -12.68 29.75 14.39
CA GLU A 12 -11.78 30.83 14.77
C GLU A 12 -10.37 30.68 14.19
N LYS A 13 -9.77 29.50 14.30
CA LYS A 13 -8.41 29.23 13.77
C LYS A 13 -8.37 29.22 12.24
N GLN A 14 -9.41 28.70 11.60
CA GLN A 14 -9.54 28.77 10.15
C GLN A 14 -9.67 30.23 9.68
N ARG A 15 -10.47 31.04 10.37
CA ARG A 15 -10.58 32.49 10.08
C ARG A 15 -9.24 33.21 10.25
N GLU A 16 -8.51 32.89 11.31
CA GLU A 16 -7.18 33.43 11.56
C GLU A 16 -6.22 33.13 10.40
N ALA A 17 -6.21 31.90 9.90
CA ALA A 17 -5.38 31.48 8.76
C ALA A 17 -5.81 32.15 7.45
N VAL A 18 -7.11 32.21 7.18
CA VAL A 18 -7.67 32.78 5.94
C VAL A 18 -7.47 34.30 5.90
N ALA A 19 -7.69 34.99 7.00
CA ALA A 19 -7.60 36.45 7.08
C ALA A 19 -6.23 36.96 7.56
N ALA A 20 -5.23 36.11 7.68
CA ALA A 20 -3.89 36.51 8.13
C ALA A 20 -3.32 37.59 7.20
N PRO A 21 -2.52 38.54 7.74
CA PRO A 21 -1.79 39.47 6.90
C PRO A 21 -0.91 38.75 5.88
N ARG A 22 -0.62 39.38 4.76
CA ARG A 22 0.32 38.82 3.79
C ARG A 22 1.71 38.69 4.40
N SER A 23 2.06 37.46 4.76
CA SER A 23 3.28 37.09 5.44
C SER A 23 3.57 35.62 5.17
N ASN A 24 4.76 35.16 5.58
CA ASN A 24 5.05 33.73 5.56
C ASN A 24 4.27 33.04 6.68
N LEU A 25 3.60 31.95 6.35
CA LEU A 25 2.66 31.31 7.25
C LEU A 25 2.75 29.79 7.14
N LEU A 26 2.87 29.12 8.29
CA LEU A 26 2.73 27.68 8.41
C LEU A 26 1.37 27.37 9.03
N VAL A 27 0.54 26.62 8.31
CA VAL A 27 -0.71 26.09 8.82
C VAL A 27 -0.52 24.60 9.09
N LEU A 28 -0.42 24.23 10.36
CA LEU A 28 -0.44 22.83 10.79
C LEU A 28 -1.89 22.38 10.83
N ALA A 29 -2.30 21.69 9.78
CA ALA A 29 -3.69 21.26 9.61
C ALA A 29 -3.83 19.80 10.03
N GLY A 30 -4.37 19.57 11.21
CA GLY A 30 -4.64 18.23 11.71
C GLY A 30 -5.62 17.45 10.85
N ALA A 31 -5.66 16.13 11.04
CA ALA A 31 -6.61 15.26 10.35
C ALA A 31 -8.04 15.77 10.53
N GLY A 32 -8.82 15.81 9.46
CA GLY A 32 -10.22 16.24 9.49
C GLY A 32 -10.47 17.70 9.93
N SER A 33 -9.47 18.58 9.82
CA SER A 33 -9.53 19.98 10.28
C SER A 33 -10.01 20.98 9.20
N GLY A 34 -10.28 20.53 7.99
CA GLY A 34 -10.73 21.39 6.89
C GLY A 34 -9.60 22.14 6.17
N LYS A 35 -8.46 21.53 6.00
CA LYS A 35 -7.28 22.17 5.39
C LYS A 35 -7.51 22.65 3.95
N THR A 36 -8.20 21.89 3.10
CA THR A 36 -8.54 22.29 1.72
C THR A 36 -9.44 23.51 1.71
N ARG A 37 -10.38 23.54 2.63
CA ARG A 37 -11.28 24.69 2.83
C ARG A 37 -10.50 25.96 3.15
N VAL A 38 -9.51 25.87 4.03
CA VAL A 38 -8.65 27.00 4.40
C VAL A 38 -7.87 27.50 3.19
N LEU A 39 -7.29 26.63 2.40
CA LEU A 39 -6.56 27.00 1.17
C LEU A 39 -7.46 27.72 0.17
N VAL A 40 -8.62 27.17 -0.11
CA VAL A 40 -9.60 27.75 -1.06
C VAL A 40 -10.06 29.13 -0.57
N HIS A 41 -10.43 29.24 0.69
CA HIS A 41 -10.87 30.51 1.28
C HIS A 41 -9.74 31.54 1.36
N ARG A 42 -8.50 31.10 1.61
CA ARG A 42 -7.34 32.01 1.59
C ARG A 42 -7.12 32.62 0.22
N ILE A 43 -7.19 31.82 -0.84
CA ILE A 43 -7.07 32.32 -2.22
C ILE A 43 -8.21 33.30 -2.53
N ALA A 44 -9.43 32.96 -2.17
CA ALA A 44 -10.57 33.87 -2.33
C ALA A 44 -10.38 35.19 -1.56
N TRP A 45 -9.84 35.12 -0.35
CA TRP A 45 -9.50 36.30 0.45
C TRP A 45 -8.45 37.18 -0.23
N LEU A 46 -7.38 36.56 -0.74
CA LEU A 46 -6.34 37.30 -1.47
C LEU A 46 -6.89 38.03 -2.70
N LEU A 47 -7.77 37.37 -3.45
CA LEU A 47 -8.41 37.96 -4.65
C LEU A 47 -9.44 39.05 -4.33
N SER A 48 -10.31 38.79 -3.36
CA SER A 48 -11.49 39.65 -3.11
C SER A 48 -11.22 40.75 -2.09
N VAL A 49 -10.44 40.48 -1.05
CA VAL A 49 -10.19 41.42 0.05
C VAL A 49 -8.86 42.15 -0.11
N GLU A 50 -7.81 41.42 -0.39
CA GLU A 50 -6.47 41.98 -0.60
C GLU A 50 -6.26 42.54 -2.01
N ASN A 51 -7.22 42.35 -2.90
CA ASN A 51 -7.19 42.79 -4.29
C ASN A 51 -5.93 42.31 -5.06
N CYS A 52 -5.42 41.13 -4.70
CA CYS A 52 -4.33 40.52 -5.43
C CYS A 52 -4.76 40.11 -6.85
N SER A 53 -3.91 40.35 -7.83
CA SER A 53 -4.16 39.84 -9.17
C SER A 53 -4.13 38.30 -9.17
N PRO A 54 -5.05 37.63 -9.87
CA PRO A 54 -4.94 36.19 -10.09
C PRO A 54 -3.58 35.78 -10.65
N TYR A 55 -3.00 36.65 -11.47
CA TYR A 55 -1.68 36.48 -12.07
C TYR A 55 -0.56 36.34 -11.02
N SER A 56 -0.74 36.91 -9.83
CA SER A 56 0.26 36.89 -8.75
C SER A 56 0.22 35.66 -7.83
N ILE A 57 -0.72 34.73 -8.08
CA ILE A 57 -0.97 33.58 -7.20
C ILE A 57 -0.48 32.28 -7.85
N MET A 58 0.34 31.55 -7.11
CA MET A 58 0.74 30.17 -7.39
C MET A 58 0.26 29.28 -6.27
N ALA A 59 -0.51 28.24 -6.59
CA ALA A 59 -0.95 27.23 -5.64
C ALA A 59 -0.50 25.85 -6.12
N VAL A 60 0.21 25.12 -5.26
CA VAL A 60 0.85 23.86 -5.60
C VAL A 60 0.22 22.72 -4.79
N THR A 61 -0.15 21.65 -5.49
CA THR A 61 -0.68 20.42 -4.91
C THR A 61 0.13 19.21 -5.40
N PHE A 62 -0.26 18.00 -4.98
CA PHE A 62 0.45 16.78 -5.38
C PHE A 62 -0.27 15.96 -6.45
N THR A 63 -1.56 16.22 -6.70
CA THR A 63 -2.33 15.49 -7.70
C THR A 63 -3.09 16.45 -8.61
N ASN A 64 -3.26 16.05 -9.87
CA ASN A 64 -4.07 16.82 -10.83
C ASN A 64 -5.53 16.94 -10.39
N LYS A 65 -6.04 15.89 -9.74
CA LYS A 65 -7.39 15.88 -9.17
C LYS A 65 -7.55 16.96 -8.10
N ALA A 66 -6.59 17.04 -7.17
CA ALA A 66 -6.60 18.06 -6.11
C ALA A 66 -6.52 19.47 -6.70
N ALA A 67 -5.71 19.70 -7.73
CA ALA A 67 -5.62 20.99 -8.41
C ALA A 67 -6.93 21.38 -9.08
N ALA A 68 -7.57 20.45 -9.78
CA ALA A 68 -8.85 20.68 -10.44
C ALA A 68 -9.97 20.98 -9.43
N GLU A 69 -10.01 20.23 -8.34
CA GLU A 69 -10.98 20.45 -7.26
C GLU A 69 -10.79 21.82 -6.60
N MET A 70 -9.54 22.21 -6.34
CA MET A 70 -9.21 23.53 -5.79
C MET A 70 -9.70 24.65 -6.70
N ARG A 71 -9.43 24.56 -8.00
CA ARG A 71 -9.93 25.52 -9.00
C ARG A 71 -11.44 25.65 -8.97
N HIS A 72 -12.12 24.52 -9.02
CA HIS A 72 -13.58 24.47 -9.01
C HIS A 72 -14.17 25.12 -7.76
N ARG A 73 -13.63 24.82 -6.59
CA ARG A 73 -14.07 25.41 -5.31
C ARG A 73 -13.84 26.93 -5.26
N ILE A 74 -12.70 27.39 -5.79
CA ILE A 74 -12.41 28.84 -5.84
C ILE A 74 -13.40 29.55 -6.74
N GLU A 75 -13.65 29.03 -7.94
CA GLU A 75 -14.63 29.61 -8.88
C GLU A 75 -16.03 29.64 -8.29
N HIS A 76 -16.44 28.59 -7.60
CA HIS A 76 -17.74 28.53 -6.93
C HIS A 76 -17.85 29.56 -5.80
N LEU A 77 -16.79 29.72 -5.01
CA LEU A 77 -16.78 30.65 -3.88
C LEU A 77 -16.79 32.13 -4.32
N ILE A 78 -16.07 32.43 -5.39
CA ILE A 78 -15.98 33.81 -5.93
C ILE A 78 -17.14 34.12 -6.89
N GLY A 79 -17.74 33.10 -7.48
CA GLY A 79 -18.86 33.21 -8.43
C GLY A 79 -18.44 33.51 -9.86
N THR A 80 -17.15 33.63 -10.14
CA THR A 80 -16.60 33.86 -11.49
C THR A 80 -15.36 33.04 -11.72
N SER A 81 -15.10 32.68 -12.98
CA SER A 81 -13.83 32.06 -13.36
C SER A 81 -12.70 33.07 -13.28
N GLN A 82 -11.62 32.72 -12.60
CA GLN A 82 -10.42 33.55 -12.45
C GLN A 82 -9.28 32.98 -13.28
N GLY A 83 -9.02 33.56 -14.44
CA GLY A 83 -7.89 33.21 -15.27
C GLY A 83 -6.57 33.79 -14.75
N GLY A 84 -5.46 33.17 -15.09
CA GLY A 84 -4.12 33.68 -14.83
C GLY A 84 -3.40 33.10 -13.60
N MET A 85 -4.14 32.48 -12.67
CA MET A 85 -3.50 31.77 -11.56
C MET A 85 -2.78 30.51 -12.04
N TRP A 86 -1.63 30.23 -11.43
CA TRP A 86 -0.95 28.96 -11.60
C TRP A 86 -1.37 28.03 -10.47
N ILE A 87 -2.26 27.11 -10.79
CA ILE A 87 -2.72 26.06 -9.89
C ILE A 87 -2.39 24.71 -10.54
N GLY A 88 -1.59 23.91 -9.89
CA GLY A 88 -1.21 22.62 -10.43
C GLY A 88 -0.30 21.83 -9.51
N THR A 89 0.18 20.70 -10.02
CA THR A 89 1.20 19.89 -9.35
C THR A 89 2.58 20.52 -9.57
N PHE A 90 3.56 20.12 -8.74
CA PHE A 90 4.96 20.54 -8.94
C PHE A 90 5.44 20.23 -10.37
N HIS A 91 5.21 19.01 -10.82
CA HIS A 91 5.66 18.58 -12.16
C HIS A 91 4.91 19.31 -13.28
N GLY A 92 3.62 19.52 -13.12
CA GLY A 92 2.81 20.26 -14.10
C GLY A 92 3.23 21.71 -14.25
N LEU A 93 3.53 22.39 -13.14
CA LEU A 93 4.00 23.76 -13.14
C LEU A 93 5.43 23.88 -13.69
N ALA A 94 6.31 22.95 -13.32
CA ALA A 94 7.66 22.87 -13.87
C ALA A 94 7.64 22.63 -15.39
N HIS A 95 6.76 21.75 -15.87
CA HIS A 95 6.56 21.51 -17.29
C HIS A 95 6.11 22.79 -18.03
N ARG A 96 5.15 23.51 -17.46
CA ARG A 96 4.69 24.80 -18.01
C ARG A 96 5.83 25.81 -18.10
N LEU A 97 6.67 25.90 -17.07
CA LEU A 97 7.85 26.77 -17.05
C LEU A 97 8.83 26.39 -18.16
N LEU A 98 9.15 25.12 -18.31
CA LEU A 98 10.10 24.62 -19.32
C LEU A 98 9.57 24.81 -20.75
N ARG A 99 8.27 24.68 -20.98
CA ARG A 99 7.68 24.97 -22.30
C ARG A 99 7.81 26.44 -22.66
N ALA A 100 7.59 27.34 -21.71
CA ALA A 100 7.72 28.78 -21.92
C ALA A 100 9.18 29.23 -22.15
N HIS A 101 10.16 28.54 -21.55
CA HIS A 101 11.57 28.90 -21.58
C HIS A 101 12.47 27.76 -22.08
N HIS A 102 12.00 27.02 -23.10
CA HIS A 102 12.73 25.84 -23.59
C HIS A 102 14.15 26.15 -24.06
N LEU A 103 14.35 27.29 -24.74
CA LEU A 103 15.69 27.70 -25.22
C LEU A 103 16.67 27.89 -24.07
N GLU A 104 16.29 28.65 -23.06
CA GLU A 104 17.12 28.93 -21.89
C GLU A 104 17.35 27.70 -21.02
N ALA A 105 16.44 26.72 -21.09
CA ALA A 105 16.56 25.42 -20.43
C ALA A 105 17.38 24.39 -21.25
N ASN A 106 17.93 24.81 -22.41
CA ASN A 106 18.63 23.93 -23.35
C ASN A 106 17.80 22.76 -23.85
N LEU A 107 16.52 23.01 -24.09
CA LEU A 107 15.59 22.03 -24.62
C LEU A 107 15.06 22.46 -25.99
N PRO A 108 14.80 21.52 -26.92
CA PRO A 108 14.08 21.83 -28.14
C PRO A 108 12.64 22.25 -27.83
N GLN A 109 12.05 23.03 -28.72
CA GLN A 109 10.66 23.49 -28.53
C GLN A 109 9.67 22.33 -28.39
N ASP A 110 9.93 21.25 -29.06
CA ASP A 110 9.11 20.04 -29.12
C ASP A 110 9.63 18.91 -28.21
N PHE A 111 10.36 19.23 -27.15
CA PHE A 111 10.87 18.20 -26.24
C PHE A 111 9.75 17.28 -25.74
N GLN A 112 10.10 16.01 -25.58
CA GLN A 112 9.14 14.98 -25.20
C GLN A 112 9.35 14.54 -23.76
N ILE A 113 8.26 14.30 -23.06
CA ILE A 113 8.28 13.73 -21.72
C ILE A 113 8.31 12.21 -21.83
N LEU A 114 9.29 11.59 -21.18
CA LEU A 114 9.37 10.14 -21.05
C LEU A 114 8.47 9.65 -19.90
N ASP A 115 7.57 8.73 -20.19
CA ASP A 115 6.92 7.97 -19.14
C ASP A 115 7.86 6.88 -18.58
N SER A 116 7.40 6.16 -17.55
CA SER A 116 8.20 5.13 -16.89
C SER A 116 8.58 3.99 -17.84
N ASP A 117 7.70 3.61 -18.76
CA ASP A 117 7.94 2.53 -19.71
C ASP A 117 8.99 2.93 -20.75
N ASP A 118 8.90 4.15 -21.27
CA ASP A 118 9.88 4.70 -22.20
C ASP A 118 11.26 4.88 -21.54
N GLN A 119 11.28 5.34 -20.31
CA GLN A 119 12.50 5.46 -19.51
C GLN A 119 13.15 4.09 -19.32
N LEU A 120 12.37 3.07 -19.01
CA LEU A 120 12.85 1.71 -18.82
C LEU A 120 13.45 1.15 -20.11
N ARG A 121 12.79 1.34 -21.26
CA ARG A 121 13.28 0.90 -22.57
C ARG A 121 14.60 1.57 -22.95
N LEU A 122 14.71 2.87 -22.70
CA LEU A 122 15.95 3.61 -22.95
C LEU A 122 17.08 3.09 -22.07
N LEU A 123 16.82 2.84 -20.79
CA LEU A 123 17.80 2.29 -19.84
C LEU A 123 18.27 0.89 -20.25
N LYS A 124 17.39 0.03 -20.76
CA LYS A 124 17.77 -1.28 -21.31
C LYS A 124 18.78 -1.13 -22.43
N ARG A 125 18.54 -0.20 -23.35
CA ARG A 125 19.49 0.08 -24.46
C ARG A 125 20.81 0.64 -23.96
N ILE A 126 20.78 1.54 -23.00
CA ILE A 126 21.99 2.14 -22.40
C ILE A 126 22.85 1.10 -21.70
N ILE A 127 22.24 0.25 -20.86
CA ILE A 127 22.93 -0.82 -20.11
C ILE A 127 23.59 -1.79 -21.08
N LYS A 128 22.90 -2.17 -22.15
CA LYS A 128 23.44 -3.03 -23.20
C LYS A 128 24.61 -2.36 -23.93
N ALA A 129 24.49 -1.09 -24.27
CA ALA A 129 25.53 -0.32 -24.96
C ALA A 129 26.80 -0.15 -24.13
N LEU A 130 26.67 -0.10 -22.80
CA LEU A 130 27.78 -0.03 -21.85
C LEU A 130 28.45 -1.38 -21.58
N ASN A 131 27.98 -2.46 -22.18
CA ASN A 131 28.42 -3.83 -21.93
C ASN A 131 28.33 -4.25 -20.45
N VAL A 132 27.30 -3.78 -19.77
CA VAL A 132 27.00 -4.11 -18.38
C VAL A 132 25.94 -5.20 -18.35
N ASP A 133 26.10 -6.18 -17.45
CA ASP A 133 25.17 -7.30 -17.32
C ASP A 133 23.82 -6.81 -16.78
N GLU A 134 22.78 -6.93 -17.59
CA GLU A 134 21.41 -6.55 -17.24
C GLU A 134 20.86 -7.33 -16.05
N LYS A 135 21.33 -8.54 -15.82
CA LYS A 135 20.90 -9.35 -14.67
C LYS A 135 21.48 -8.85 -13.36
N GLN A 136 22.73 -8.40 -13.37
CA GLN A 136 23.41 -7.83 -12.22
C GLN A 136 23.01 -6.37 -11.99
N TRP A 137 22.69 -5.63 -13.06
CA TRP A 137 22.36 -4.21 -13.06
C TRP A 137 21.01 -3.99 -13.76
N PRO A 138 19.88 -4.37 -13.09
CA PRO A 138 18.58 -4.31 -13.73
C PRO A 138 18.17 -2.88 -14.13
N PRO A 139 17.56 -2.68 -15.30
CA PRO A 139 17.13 -1.37 -15.77
C PRO A 139 16.17 -0.66 -14.81
N ARG A 140 15.30 -1.39 -14.14
CA ARG A 140 14.36 -0.83 -13.18
C ARG A 140 15.06 -0.24 -11.95
N GLN A 141 16.11 -0.90 -11.47
CA GLN A 141 16.94 -0.36 -10.39
C GLN A 141 17.74 0.87 -10.83
N ALA A 142 18.22 0.88 -12.07
CA ALA A 142 18.84 2.06 -12.66
C ALA A 142 17.87 3.25 -12.70
N MET A 143 16.63 2.99 -13.09
CA MET A 143 15.56 4.00 -13.10
C MET A 143 15.33 4.59 -11.70
N TRP A 144 15.24 3.75 -10.68
CA TRP A 144 15.06 4.22 -9.30
C TRP A 144 16.25 5.00 -8.80
N TYR A 145 17.47 4.56 -9.12
CA TYR A 145 18.68 5.28 -8.77
C TYR A 145 18.69 6.69 -9.38
N ILE A 146 18.42 6.79 -10.67
CA ILE A 146 18.41 8.05 -11.41
C ILE A 146 17.32 8.99 -10.89
N ASN A 147 16.09 8.49 -10.74
CA ASN A 147 14.98 9.28 -10.24
C ASN A 147 15.24 9.77 -8.81
N GLY A 148 15.78 8.92 -7.95
CA GLY A 148 16.15 9.28 -6.59
C GLY A 148 17.22 10.38 -6.54
N LYS A 149 18.26 10.29 -7.37
CA LYS A 149 19.30 11.31 -7.44
C LYS A 149 18.77 12.65 -7.96
N LYS A 150 17.93 12.63 -8.97
CA LYS A 150 17.27 13.85 -9.49
C LYS A 150 16.35 14.48 -8.44
N ASP A 151 15.62 13.68 -7.68
CA ASP A 151 14.76 14.17 -6.59
C ASP A 151 15.56 14.78 -5.43
N GLU A 152 16.82 14.37 -5.25
CA GLU A 152 17.77 14.99 -4.33
C GLU A 152 18.45 16.24 -4.94
N GLY A 153 18.21 16.54 -6.19
CA GLY A 153 18.81 17.65 -6.91
C GLY A 153 20.21 17.35 -7.44
N LEU A 154 20.58 16.08 -7.59
CA LEU A 154 21.92 15.67 -7.97
C LEU A 154 22.02 15.25 -9.43
N ARG A 155 22.89 15.93 -10.17
CA ARG A 155 23.36 15.52 -11.49
C ARG A 155 24.49 14.50 -11.37
N PRO A 156 24.86 13.77 -12.45
CA PRO A 156 25.98 12.82 -12.39
C PRO A 156 27.28 13.42 -11.84
N GLN A 157 27.60 14.64 -12.21
CA GLN A 157 28.82 15.32 -11.75
C GLN A 157 28.77 15.71 -10.25
N HIS A 158 27.60 15.71 -9.62
CA HIS A 158 27.42 16.05 -8.21
C HIS A 158 27.39 14.84 -7.29
N VAL A 159 27.41 13.62 -7.85
CA VAL A 159 27.35 12.38 -7.06
C VAL A 159 28.75 11.96 -6.66
N GLU A 160 28.97 11.79 -5.36
CA GLU A 160 30.21 11.27 -4.80
C GLU A 160 30.08 9.76 -4.58
N THR A 161 31.03 8.99 -5.10
CA THR A 161 30.99 7.53 -5.04
C THR A 161 31.78 6.94 -3.86
N TYR A 162 32.62 7.73 -3.20
CA TYR A 162 33.46 7.31 -2.08
C TYR A 162 34.20 6.00 -2.33
N ASN A 163 34.68 5.78 -3.56
CA ASN A 163 35.36 4.56 -4.01
C ASN A 163 34.48 3.28 -3.93
N ASN A 164 33.18 3.42 -3.90
CA ASN A 164 32.27 2.30 -3.96
C ASN A 164 32.06 1.85 -5.42
N PRO A 165 32.49 0.63 -5.82
CA PRO A 165 32.38 0.18 -7.22
C PRO A 165 30.91 0.02 -7.67
N VAL A 166 30.00 -0.31 -6.78
CA VAL A 166 28.57 -0.44 -7.08
C VAL A 166 27.98 0.92 -7.41
N GLU A 167 28.23 1.92 -6.57
CA GLU A 167 27.80 3.30 -6.81
C GLU A 167 28.40 3.85 -8.10
N ALA A 168 29.69 3.59 -8.36
CA ALA A 168 30.37 4.01 -9.58
C ALA A 168 29.71 3.46 -10.85
N THR A 169 29.22 2.22 -10.82
CA THR A 169 28.53 1.62 -11.95
C THR A 169 27.16 2.25 -12.18
N TRP A 170 26.39 2.48 -11.14
CA TRP A 170 25.12 3.20 -11.25
C TRP A 170 25.31 4.62 -11.77
N LEU A 171 26.33 5.29 -11.30
CA LEU A 171 26.68 6.64 -11.77
C LEU A 171 27.05 6.67 -13.25
N ARG A 172 27.79 5.69 -13.72
CA ARG A 172 28.14 5.53 -15.12
C ARG A 172 26.90 5.33 -16.00
N ILE A 173 25.94 4.54 -15.52
CA ILE A 173 24.64 4.34 -16.20
C ILE A 173 23.86 5.66 -16.22
N TYR A 174 23.79 6.35 -15.11
CA TYR A 174 23.12 7.66 -15.01
C TYR A 174 23.71 8.67 -16.00
N GLN A 175 25.04 8.77 -16.05
CA GLN A 175 25.72 9.69 -16.96
C GLN A 175 25.40 9.38 -18.42
N ALA A 176 25.51 8.14 -18.85
CA ALA A 176 25.18 7.72 -20.22
C ALA A 176 23.71 7.95 -20.57
N TYR A 177 22.81 7.65 -19.63
CA TYR A 177 21.38 7.89 -19.78
C TYR A 177 21.06 9.38 -19.96
N GLN A 178 21.63 10.24 -19.12
CA GLN A 178 21.37 11.68 -19.19
C GLN A 178 21.91 12.28 -20.48
N GLU A 179 23.10 11.88 -20.93
CA GLU A 179 23.66 12.29 -22.22
C GLU A 179 22.74 11.91 -23.38
N ALA A 180 22.19 10.68 -23.37
CA ALA A 180 21.26 10.22 -24.39
C ALA A 180 19.95 11.02 -24.37
N CYS A 181 19.41 11.33 -23.21
CA CYS A 181 18.24 12.19 -23.07
C CYS A 181 18.48 13.60 -23.60
N ASP A 182 19.61 14.19 -23.27
CA ASP A 182 19.95 15.54 -23.68
C ASP A 182 20.11 15.64 -25.22
N ARG A 183 20.74 14.64 -25.83
CA ARG A 183 20.88 14.59 -27.30
C ARG A 183 19.55 14.47 -28.04
N ALA A 184 18.62 13.70 -27.47
CA ALA A 184 17.32 13.39 -28.11
C ALA A 184 16.20 14.37 -27.71
N GLY A 185 16.46 15.32 -26.82
CA GLY A 185 15.44 16.24 -26.34
C GLY A 185 14.37 15.53 -25.49
N LEU A 186 14.77 14.55 -24.70
CA LEU A 186 13.89 13.76 -23.85
C LEU A 186 14.01 14.22 -22.39
N VAL A 187 12.86 14.32 -21.73
CA VAL A 187 12.76 14.77 -20.34
C VAL A 187 11.94 13.75 -19.55
N ASP A 188 12.57 13.08 -18.60
CA ASP A 188 11.83 12.21 -17.70
C ASP A 188 11.10 13.02 -16.60
N PHE A 189 10.27 12.35 -15.83
CA PHE A 189 9.41 13.01 -14.84
C PHE A 189 10.24 13.76 -13.78
N ALA A 190 11.27 13.12 -13.24
CA ALA A 190 12.14 13.74 -12.24
C ALA A 190 12.97 14.90 -12.82
N GLU A 191 13.29 14.84 -14.12
CA GLU A 191 14.01 15.88 -14.84
C GLU A 191 13.23 17.21 -14.91
N LEU A 192 11.91 17.15 -14.96
CA LEU A 192 11.08 18.36 -15.06
C LEU A 192 11.40 19.36 -13.95
N LEU A 193 11.41 18.92 -12.71
CA LEU A 193 11.70 19.79 -11.57
C LEU A 193 13.18 20.17 -11.48
N LEU A 194 14.06 19.21 -11.71
CA LEU A 194 15.49 19.46 -11.66
C LEU A 194 15.92 20.49 -12.73
N ARG A 195 15.43 20.32 -13.95
CA ARG A 195 15.71 21.24 -15.06
C ARG A 195 15.10 22.62 -14.83
N ALA A 196 13.89 22.70 -14.29
CA ALA A 196 13.26 23.97 -13.93
C ALA A 196 14.04 24.69 -12.82
N HIS A 197 14.55 23.97 -11.84
CA HIS A 197 15.38 24.53 -10.79
C HIS A 197 16.71 25.07 -11.34
N GLU A 198 17.38 24.30 -12.20
CA GLU A 198 18.61 24.72 -12.86
C GLU A 198 18.40 25.94 -13.76
N LEU A 199 17.27 26.00 -14.48
CA LEU A 199 16.90 27.14 -15.30
C LEU A 199 16.93 28.44 -14.48
N TRP A 200 16.31 28.43 -13.32
CA TRP A 200 16.27 29.60 -12.44
C TRP A 200 17.66 29.92 -11.84
N LEU A 201 18.43 28.90 -11.48
CA LEU A 201 19.79 29.11 -10.98
C LEU A 201 20.71 29.75 -12.03
N ASN A 202 20.60 29.31 -13.27
CA ASN A 202 21.48 29.73 -14.36
C ASN A 202 21.02 30.99 -15.09
N LYS A 203 19.72 31.34 -14.95
CA LYS A 203 19.11 32.50 -15.64
C LYS A 203 18.41 33.41 -14.63
N PRO A 204 19.17 34.24 -13.90
CA PRO A 204 18.60 35.10 -12.85
C PRO A 204 17.52 36.05 -13.34
N HIS A 205 17.54 36.48 -14.59
CA HIS A 205 16.51 37.36 -15.16
C HIS A 205 15.13 36.64 -15.28
N ILE A 206 15.13 35.35 -15.58
CA ILE A 206 13.92 34.56 -15.63
C ILE A 206 13.40 34.31 -14.19
N LEU A 207 14.28 33.98 -13.28
CA LEU A 207 13.91 33.81 -11.86
C LEU A 207 13.28 35.09 -11.30
N ASN A 208 13.92 36.26 -11.55
CA ASN A 208 13.40 37.53 -11.06
C ASN A 208 12.04 37.87 -11.64
N HIS A 209 11.78 37.55 -12.91
CA HIS A 209 10.47 37.71 -13.53
C HIS A 209 9.38 36.96 -12.76
N TYR A 210 9.63 35.69 -12.40
CA TYR A 210 8.67 34.89 -11.67
C TYR A 210 8.60 35.24 -10.19
N ARG A 211 9.70 35.69 -9.56
CA ARG A 211 9.68 36.22 -8.19
C ARG A 211 8.84 37.49 -8.07
N GLU A 212 8.93 38.38 -9.02
CA GLU A 212 8.11 39.60 -9.07
C GLU A 212 6.64 39.28 -9.35
N ARG A 213 6.38 38.28 -10.17
CA ARG A 213 5.04 37.81 -10.49
C ARG A 213 4.36 37.15 -9.31
N PHE A 214 4.96 36.08 -8.78
CA PHE A 214 4.37 35.24 -7.74
C PHE A 214 4.68 35.78 -6.35
N THR A 215 3.95 36.83 -5.98
CA THR A 215 4.02 37.40 -4.63
C THR A 215 3.26 36.58 -3.59
N ASN A 216 2.39 35.68 -4.01
CA ASN A 216 1.62 34.78 -3.15
C ASN A 216 1.79 33.33 -3.61
N ILE A 217 2.43 32.53 -2.78
CA ILE A 217 2.71 31.12 -3.06
C ILE A 217 2.04 30.29 -1.95
N LEU A 218 1.20 29.33 -2.35
CA LEU A 218 0.54 28.42 -1.43
C LEU A 218 0.90 26.99 -1.79
N VAL A 219 1.30 26.21 -0.81
CA VAL A 219 1.71 24.81 -1.02
C VAL A 219 0.94 23.91 -0.07
N ASP A 220 0.19 22.96 -0.62
CA ASP A 220 -0.52 21.94 0.14
C ASP A 220 0.36 20.70 0.36
N GLU A 221 0.00 19.89 1.36
CA GLU A 221 0.68 18.62 1.69
C GLU A 221 2.21 18.80 1.82
N PHE A 222 2.64 19.85 2.50
CA PHE A 222 4.06 20.23 2.54
C PHE A 222 4.95 19.16 3.19
N GLN A 223 4.40 18.34 4.09
CA GLN A 223 5.11 17.21 4.70
C GLN A 223 5.56 16.15 3.68
N ASP A 224 4.94 16.11 2.50
CA ASP A 224 5.24 15.16 1.44
C ASP A 224 6.26 15.68 0.43
N THR A 225 6.78 16.88 0.61
CA THR A 225 7.79 17.46 -0.29
C THR A 225 9.14 16.76 -0.16
N ASN A 226 9.80 16.55 -1.30
CA ASN A 226 11.19 16.10 -1.36
C ASN A 226 12.17 17.27 -1.43
N SER A 227 13.47 16.97 -1.52
CA SER A 227 14.51 18.00 -1.50
C SER A 227 14.43 18.98 -2.67
N ILE A 228 14.19 18.49 -3.89
CA ILE A 228 14.13 19.36 -5.08
C ILE A 228 12.86 20.22 -5.09
N GLN A 229 11.75 19.70 -4.60
CA GLN A 229 10.49 20.44 -4.49
C GLN A 229 10.64 21.60 -3.49
N TYR A 230 11.24 21.32 -2.34
CA TYR A 230 11.55 22.36 -1.35
C TYR A 230 12.49 23.42 -1.91
N ALA A 231 13.58 23.00 -2.55
CA ALA A 231 14.55 23.90 -3.15
C ALA A 231 13.92 24.80 -4.23
N TRP A 232 13.02 24.24 -5.02
CA TRP A 232 12.30 24.98 -6.06
C TRP A 232 11.42 26.08 -5.49
N ILE A 233 10.64 25.77 -4.45
CA ILE A 233 9.80 26.76 -3.76
C ILE A 233 10.65 27.84 -3.07
N ARG A 234 11.70 27.42 -2.37
CA ARG A 234 12.61 28.35 -1.68
C ARG A 234 13.28 29.33 -2.64
N LEU A 235 13.74 28.82 -3.78
CA LEU A 235 14.37 29.65 -4.80
C LEU A 235 13.38 30.65 -5.41
N LEU A 236 12.18 30.21 -5.74
CA LEU A 236 11.11 31.07 -6.27
C LEU A 236 10.71 32.14 -5.28
N ALA A 237 10.53 31.81 -4.03
CA ALA A 237 10.07 32.74 -3.00
C ALA A 237 11.09 33.90 -2.79
N GLY A 238 12.37 33.59 -2.82
CA GLY A 238 13.40 34.60 -2.55
C GLY A 238 13.13 35.30 -1.22
N GLY A 239 13.22 36.64 -1.20
CA GLY A 239 12.93 37.45 -0.02
C GLY A 239 11.61 38.24 -0.08
N ASN A 240 10.88 38.18 -1.19
CA ASN A 240 9.78 39.10 -1.49
C ASN A 240 8.40 38.44 -1.56
N SER A 241 8.31 37.12 -1.63
CA SER A 241 7.05 36.42 -1.73
C SER A 241 6.51 36.06 -0.34
N ASN A 242 5.19 36.05 -0.22
CA ASN A 242 4.50 35.52 0.94
C ASN A 242 4.14 34.06 0.66
N VAL A 243 4.71 33.18 1.45
CA VAL A 243 4.55 31.74 1.28
C VAL A 243 3.70 31.19 2.42
N MET A 244 2.57 30.57 2.05
CA MET A 244 1.72 29.82 2.97
C MET A 244 1.89 28.35 2.67
N ILE A 245 2.41 27.62 3.64
CA ILE A 245 2.45 26.16 3.56
C ILE A 245 1.39 25.56 4.47
N VAL A 246 0.77 24.51 3.98
CA VAL A 246 -0.21 23.72 4.74
C VAL A 246 0.27 22.29 4.78
N GLY A 247 0.31 21.72 5.97
CA GLY A 247 0.77 20.36 6.13
C GLY A 247 0.48 19.81 7.50
N ASP A 248 0.76 18.54 7.64
CA ASP A 248 0.65 17.80 8.90
C ASP A 248 1.81 16.81 8.97
N ASP A 249 2.79 17.12 9.79
CA ASP A 249 3.95 16.25 10.02
C ASP A 249 3.53 14.87 10.57
N ASP A 250 2.46 14.81 11.34
CA ASP A 250 1.92 13.55 11.88
C ASP A 250 1.32 12.63 10.80
N GLN A 251 1.03 13.15 9.63
CA GLN A 251 0.54 12.38 8.47
C GLN A 251 1.60 12.16 7.38
N SER A 252 2.87 12.34 7.67
CA SER A 252 3.97 12.06 6.76
C SER A 252 4.25 10.55 6.70
N ILE A 253 3.82 9.90 5.63
CA ILE A 253 3.91 8.45 5.44
C ILE A 253 4.58 8.05 4.11
N TYR A 254 5.18 9.00 3.39
CA TYR A 254 5.81 8.77 2.09
C TYR A 254 7.33 9.02 2.11
N GLY A 255 7.98 8.84 3.24
CA GLY A 255 9.44 8.93 3.38
C GLY A 255 10.18 8.01 2.41
N TRP A 256 9.63 6.82 2.18
CA TRP A 256 10.16 5.86 1.20
C TRP A 256 10.06 6.33 -0.27
N ARG A 257 9.22 7.33 -0.57
CA ARG A 257 9.16 8.01 -1.87
C ARG A 257 10.05 9.25 -1.94
N GLY A 258 10.86 9.50 -0.92
CA GLY A 258 11.74 10.65 -0.84
C GLY A 258 11.16 11.87 -0.14
N ALA A 259 9.95 11.79 0.40
CA ALA A 259 9.37 12.87 1.20
C ALA A 259 10.23 13.16 2.43
N GLN A 260 10.41 14.44 2.72
CA GLN A 260 11.24 14.95 3.83
C GLN A 260 10.34 15.69 4.82
N VAL A 261 9.92 15.02 5.87
CA VAL A 261 9.07 15.63 6.90
C VAL A 261 9.74 16.85 7.55
N GLU A 262 11.06 16.85 7.62
CA GLU A 262 11.90 17.94 8.15
C GLU A 262 11.73 19.25 7.37
N ASN A 263 11.18 19.21 6.17
CA ASN A 263 10.95 20.42 5.37
C ASN A 263 10.00 21.40 6.04
N ILE A 264 9.07 20.92 6.86
CA ILE A 264 8.21 21.79 7.68
C ILE A 264 9.05 22.61 8.67
N GLN A 265 9.98 21.99 9.36
CA GLN A 265 10.87 22.67 10.29
C GLN A 265 11.86 23.58 9.57
N ARG A 266 12.37 23.14 8.42
CA ARG A 266 13.25 23.96 7.56
C ARG A 266 12.56 25.24 7.11
N PHE A 267 11.27 25.17 6.80
CA PHE A 267 10.48 26.33 6.40
C PHE A 267 10.52 27.43 7.47
N LEU A 268 10.35 27.09 8.73
CA LEU A 268 10.39 28.06 9.82
C LEU A 268 11.78 28.69 9.98
N LYS A 269 12.83 27.95 9.68
CA LYS A 269 14.21 28.43 9.73
C LYS A 269 14.57 29.29 8.50
N ASP A 270 14.17 28.86 7.32
CA ASP A 270 14.55 29.49 6.05
C ASP A 270 13.67 30.70 5.68
N PHE A 271 12.49 30.81 6.30
CA PHE A 271 11.55 31.93 6.12
C PHE A 271 11.36 32.69 7.44
N PRO A 272 12.27 33.62 7.78
CA PRO A 272 12.22 34.34 9.04
C PRO A 272 10.89 35.11 9.20
N GLY A 273 10.33 35.09 10.40
CA GLY A 273 9.07 35.76 10.71
C GLY A 273 7.84 34.95 10.33
N ALA A 274 7.99 33.70 9.87
CA ALA A 274 6.87 32.81 9.60
C ALA A 274 6.13 32.48 10.90
N GLU A 275 4.82 32.70 10.90
CA GLU A 275 3.94 32.33 12.02
C GLU A 275 3.33 30.97 11.81
N THR A 276 3.04 30.28 12.91
CA THR A 276 2.39 28.97 12.90
C THR A 276 0.98 29.07 13.41
N ILE A 277 0.02 28.60 12.64
CA ILE A 277 -1.38 28.46 13.04
C ILE A 277 -1.71 26.97 13.05
N ARG A 278 -2.31 26.49 14.16
CA ARG A 278 -2.69 25.09 14.32
C ARG A 278 -4.18 24.93 14.14
N LEU A 279 -4.58 24.10 13.18
CA LEU A 279 -5.97 23.69 12.98
C LEU A 279 -6.16 22.34 13.69
N GLU A 280 -6.68 22.41 14.92
CA GLU A 280 -6.78 21.24 15.80
C GLU A 280 -8.22 20.76 15.95
N GLN A 281 -9.21 21.57 15.63
CA GLN A 281 -10.61 21.14 15.66
C GLN A 281 -10.90 20.17 14.53
N ASN A 282 -11.36 18.98 14.91
CA ASN A 282 -11.67 17.90 13.99
C ASN A 282 -13.18 17.79 13.78
N TYR A 283 -13.59 17.62 12.53
CA TYR A 283 -14.99 17.51 12.11
C TYR A 283 -15.37 16.10 11.67
N ARG A 284 -14.47 15.14 11.85
CA ARG A 284 -14.62 13.77 11.35
C ARG A 284 -14.97 12.79 12.46
N SER A 285 -14.18 12.79 13.53
CA SER A 285 -14.11 11.70 14.50
C SER A 285 -14.72 12.06 15.84
N THR A 286 -15.09 11.04 16.62
CA THR A 286 -15.50 11.19 18.03
C THR A 286 -14.30 11.50 18.91
N SER A 287 -14.54 12.01 20.12
CA SER A 287 -13.46 12.41 21.03
C SER A 287 -12.62 11.22 21.53
N ASN A 288 -13.20 10.02 21.68
CA ASN A 288 -12.45 8.83 22.04
C ASN A 288 -11.41 8.48 20.99
N ILE A 289 -11.77 8.54 19.70
CA ILE A 289 -10.85 8.29 18.60
C ILE A 289 -9.73 9.33 18.58
N LEU A 290 -10.07 10.60 18.74
CA LEU A 290 -9.08 11.69 18.74
C LEU A 290 -8.12 11.61 19.91
N LYS A 291 -8.62 11.29 21.10
CA LYS A 291 -7.78 11.11 22.29
C LYS A 291 -6.81 9.95 22.12
N ALA A 292 -7.28 8.85 21.55
CA ALA A 292 -6.43 7.70 21.20
C ALA A 292 -5.35 8.09 20.19
N ALA A 293 -5.72 8.80 19.11
CA ALA A 293 -4.78 9.28 18.10
C ALA A 293 -3.73 10.22 18.68
N ASN A 294 -4.13 11.19 19.52
CA ASN A 294 -3.22 12.12 20.17
C ASN A 294 -2.21 11.40 21.07
N THR A 295 -2.68 10.44 21.87
CA THR A 295 -1.82 9.67 22.79
C THR A 295 -0.84 8.77 22.02
N LEU A 296 -1.30 8.13 20.95
CA LEU A 296 -0.46 7.31 20.08
C LEU A 296 0.69 8.14 19.49
N ILE A 297 0.38 9.25 18.85
CA ILE A 297 1.38 10.04 18.12
C ILE A 297 2.32 10.82 19.04
N ALA A 298 1.93 11.07 20.27
CA ALA A 298 2.77 11.71 21.27
C ALA A 298 4.06 10.92 21.58
N ASN A 299 4.11 9.64 21.25
CA ASN A 299 5.31 8.81 21.37
C ASN A 299 6.39 9.10 20.33
N ASN A 300 6.08 9.86 19.28
CA ASN A 300 7.08 10.31 18.33
C ASN A 300 7.81 11.55 18.83
N ASP A 301 9.13 11.56 18.69
CA ASP A 301 9.95 12.71 18.99
C ASP A 301 10.02 13.69 17.82
N GLY A 302 10.32 14.96 18.10
CA GLY A 302 10.54 15.97 17.06
C GLY A 302 9.30 16.44 16.32
N ARG A 303 8.11 16.17 16.85
CA ARG A 303 6.86 16.66 16.30
C ARG A 303 6.72 18.17 16.44
N MET A 304 6.02 18.79 15.49
CA MET A 304 5.60 20.19 15.61
C MET A 304 4.62 20.39 16.76
N GLY A 305 3.86 19.36 17.08
CA GLY A 305 2.93 19.33 18.21
C GLY A 305 1.57 19.92 17.88
N LYS A 306 0.53 19.11 18.02
CA LYS A 306 -0.87 19.52 18.01
C LYS A 306 -1.71 18.46 18.71
N ASN A 307 -2.86 18.87 19.23
CA ASN A 307 -3.81 17.96 19.84
C ASN A 307 -5.16 18.13 19.16
N LEU A 308 -5.65 17.09 18.53
CA LEU A 308 -6.97 17.10 17.90
C LEU A 308 -8.07 17.11 18.97
N TRP A 309 -9.12 17.87 18.73
CA TRP A 309 -10.30 17.91 19.57
C TRP A 309 -11.55 18.09 18.73
N THR A 310 -12.71 17.80 19.31
CA THR A 310 -13.99 17.92 18.63
C THR A 310 -15.05 18.48 19.59
N GLU A 311 -16.02 19.19 19.02
CA GLU A 311 -17.26 19.54 19.73
C GLU A 311 -18.28 18.40 19.72
N GLY A 312 -18.02 17.35 18.95
CA GLY A 312 -18.83 16.14 18.88
C GLY A 312 -18.75 15.31 20.17
N GLY A 313 -19.59 14.28 20.25
CA GLY A 313 -19.67 13.42 21.41
C GLY A 313 -18.44 12.55 21.62
N GLU A 314 -18.39 11.93 22.79
CA GLU A 314 -17.34 10.98 23.18
C GLU A 314 -17.28 9.78 22.24
N GLY A 315 -18.43 9.29 21.82
CA GLY A 315 -18.52 8.13 20.94
C GLY A 315 -18.27 6.81 21.65
N GLU A 316 -18.27 5.74 20.86
CA GLU A 316 -18.02 4.40 21.37
C GLU A 316 -16.51 4.20 21.65
N PRO A 317 -16.15 3.34 22.63
CA PRO A 317 -14.78 2.94 22.82
C PRO A 317 -14.21 2.24 21.58
N ILE A 318 -12.89 2.30 21.43
CA ILE A 318 -12.18 1.54 20.42
C ILE A 318 -12.19 0.07 20.84
N SER A 319 -12.70 -0.80 19.99
CA SER A 319 -12.72 -2.25 20.24
C SER A 319 -11.39 -2.88 19.84
N ILE A 320 -10.88 -3.76 20.69
CA ILE A 320 -9.70 -4.56 20.43
C ILE A 320 -10.11 -6.03 20.47
N TYR A 321 -9.85 -6.74 19.38
CA TYR A 321 -10.16 -8.17 19.26
C TYR A 321 -8.87 -8.99 19.09
N CYS A 322 -8.67 -9.94 19.99
CA CYS A 322 -7.61 -10.93 19.91
C CYS A 322 -8.14 -12.19 19.23
N ALA A 323 -7.77 -12.39 17.98
CA ALA A 323 -8.15 -13.58 17.22
C ALA A 323 -7.18 -14.74 17.49
N PHE A 324 -7.65 -15.97 17.28
CA PHE A 324 -6.79 -17.16 17.36
C PHE A 324 -5.82 -17.21 16.18
N ASN A 325 -6.31 -16.93 14.99
CA ASN A 325 -5.54 -16.91 13.75
C ASN A 325 -6.15 -15.91 12.76
N GLU A 326 -5.56 -15.81 11.59
CA GLU A 326 -6.02 -14.88 10.54
C GLU A 326 -7.44 -15.21 10.04
N LEU A 327 -7.86 -16.46 10.07
CA LEU A 327 -9.21 -16.86 9.65
C LEU A 327 -10.27 -16.38 10.66
N ASP A 328 -9.99 -16.53 11.94
CA ASP A 328 -10.85 -16.04 13.01
C ASP A 328 -10.93 -14.50 12.99
N GLU A 329 -9.81 -13.84 12.75
CA GLU A 329 -9.75 -12.38 12.59
C GLU A 329 -10.67 -11.91 11.46
N ALA A 330 -10.56 -12.52 10.29
CA ALA A 330 -11.39 -12.18 9.14
C ALA A 330 -12.88 -12.43 9.38
N ARG A 331 -13.23 -13.55 10.01
CA ARG A 331 -14.62 -13.86 10.38
C ARG A 331 -15.20 -12.85 11.35
N PHE A 332 -14.42 -12.45 12.34
CA PHE A 332 -14.86 -11.44 13.30
C PHE A 332 -15.17 -10.11 12.60
N VAL A 333 -14.27 -9.65 11.73
CA VAL A 333 -14.46 -8.40 10.97
C VAL A 333 -15.72 -8.48 10.11
N VAL A 334 -15.90 -9.55 9.38
CA VAL A 334 -17.08 -9.75 8.51
C VAL A 334 -18.36 -9.80 9.33
N ASN A 335 -18.36 -10.47 10.48
CA ASN A 335 -19.53 -10.52 11.37
C ASN A 335 -19.91 -9.15 11.91
N ARG A 336 -18.93 -8.31 12.26
CA ARG A 336 -19.17 -6.94 12.71
C ARG A 336 -19.73 -6.07 11.58
N ILE A 337 -19.26 -6.25 10.37
CA ILE A 337 -19.79 -5.54 9.19
C ILE A 337 -21.23 -5.96 8.93
N LYS A 338 -21.54 -7.26 9.06
CA LYS A 338 -22.91 -7.77 8.90
C LYS A 338 -23.84 -7.19 9.96
N THR A 339 -23.40 -7.11 11.20
CA THR A 339 -24.15 -6.46 12.28
C THR A 339 -24.42 -4.98 11.96
N TRP A 340 -23.44 -4.28 11.41
CA TRP A 340 -23.62 -2.90 10.95
C TRP A 340 -24.69 -2.79 9.87
N GLN A 341 -24.65 -3.67 8.89
CA GLN A 341 -25.65 -3.73 7.81
C GLN A 341 -27.04 -4.06 8.32
N ASP A 342 -27.16 -5.05 9.21
CA ASP A 342 -28.43 -5.46 9.80
C ASP A 342 -29.08 -4.36 10.64
N ASN A 343 -28.27 -3.45 11.20
CA ASN A 343 -28.73 -2.27 11.94
C ASN A 343 -29.00 -1.06 11.04
N GLY A 344 -29.02 -1.23 9.73
CA GLY A 344 -29.38 -0.20 8.75
C GLY A 344 -28.19 0.58 8.18
N GLY A 345 -26.96 0.22 8.54
CA GLY A 345 -25.75 0.82 7.96
C GLY A 345 -25.46 0.33 6.55
N ALA A 346 -24.76 1.15 5.76
CA ALA A 346 -24.32 0.79 4.42
C ALA A 346 -22.97 0.06 4.46
N LEU A 347 -22.71 -0.82 3.50
CA LEU A 347 -21.41 -1.46 3.35
C LEU A 347 -20.31 -0.47 2.95
N ASN A 348 -20.66 0.57 2.19
CA ASN A 348 -19.75 1.67 1.85
C ASN A 348 -19.22 2.44 3.07
N ASP A 349 -19.90 2.35 4.21
CA ASP A 349 -19.47 2.96 5.47
C ASP A 349 -18.30 2.22 6.11
N CYS A 350 -18.04 1.00 5.69
CA CYS A 350 -17.09 0.08 6.30
C CYS A 350 -15.78 0.03 5.51
N ALA A 351 -14.67 0.27 6.18
CA ALA A 351 -13.33 0.11 5.61
C ALA A 351 -12.50 -0.85 6.43
N ILE A 352 -11.78 -1.73 5.75
CA ILE A 352 -10.81 -2.65 6.34
C ILE A 352 -9.43 -2.20 5.88
N LEU A 353 -8.59 -1.77 6.83
CA LEU A 353 -7.26 -1.28 6.59
C LEU A 353 -6.24 -2.32 7.03
N TYR A 354 -5.21 -2.52 6.22
CA TYR A 354 -4.10 -3.44 6.50
C TYR A 354 -2.78 -2.82 6.07
N ARG A 355 -1.70 -3.33 6.65
CA ARG A 355 -0.34 -2.82 6.36
C ARG A 355 0.18 -3.28 5.00
N SER A 356 -0.10 -4.51 4.63
CA SER A 356 0.41 -5.16 3.42
C SER A 356 -0.72 -5.71 2.55
N ASN A 357 -0.58 -5.57 1.25
CA ASN A 357 -1.57 -6.07 0.28
C ASN A 357 -1.85 -7.58 0.40
N ALA A 358 -0.87 -8.37 0.81
CA ALA A 358 -1.04 -9.82 0.99
C ALA A 358 -2.10 -10.17 2.04
N GLN A 359 -2.32 -9.29 3.01
CA GLN A 359 -3.32 -9.50 4.07
C GLN A 359 -4.76 -9.49 3.55
N SER A 360 -5.00 -8.94 2.36
CA SER A 360 -6.36 -8.83 1.80
C SER A 360 -6.99 -10.18 1.45
N ARG A 361 -6.17 -11.19 1.11
CA ARG A 361 -6.69 -12.48 0.62
C ARG A 361 -7.68 -13.14 1.59
N VAL A 362 -7.29 -13.28 2.84
CA VAL A 362 -8.14 -13.93 3.86
C VAL A 362 -9.44 -13.14 4.08
N LEU A 363 -9.36 -11.82 4.03
CA LEU A 363 -10.52 -10.92 4.14
C LEU A 363 -11.43 -11.06 2.92
N GLU A 364 -10.86 -11.10 1.72
CA GLU A 364 -11.62 -11.29 0.48
C GLU A 364 -12.38 -12.61 0.48
N GLU A 365 -11.72 -13.71 0.89
CA GLU A 365 -12.38 -15.03 1.02
C GLU A 365 -13.52 -15.02 2.03
N ALA A 366 -13.30 -14.38 3.17
CA ALA A 366 -14.34 -14.27 4.20
C ALA A 366 -15.55 -13.46 3.73
N LEU A 367 -15.33 -12.39 2.97
CA LEU A 367 -16.40 -11.58 2.38
C LEU A 367 -17.16 -12.35 1.30
N LEU A 368 -16.47 -13.12 0.46
CA LEU A 368 -17.09 -13.96 -0.57
C LEU A 368 -17.96 -15.05 0.05
N GLN A 369 -17.50 -15.71 1.12
CA GLN A 369 -18.26 -16.75 1.81
C GLN A 369 -19.58 -16.24 2.38
N THR A 370 -19.66 -14.97 2.71
CA THR A 370 -20.88 -14.32 3.23
C THR A 370 -21.64 -13.57 2.15
N ALA A 371 -21.22 -13.67 0.89
CA ALA A 371 -21.79 -12.97 -0.26
C ALA A 371 -21.85 -11.43 -0.07
N MET A 372 -20.88 -10.85 0.62
CA MET A 372 -20.75 -9.41 0.77
C MET A 372 -19.96 -8.80 -0.39
N PRO A 373 -20.54 -7.85 -1.14
CA PRO A 373 -19.78 -7.11 -2.14
C PRO A 373 -18.64 -6.33 -1.50
N TYR A 374 -17.50 -6.34 -2.14
CA TYR A 374 -16.35 -5.57 -1.70
C TYR A 374 -15.57 -5.01 -2.90
N ARG A 375 -14.77 -3.99 -2.64
CA ARG A 375 -13.80 -3.46 -3.62
C ARG A 375 -12.48 -3.17 -2.94
N ILE A 376 -11.40 -3.32 -3.70
CA ILE A 376 -10.06 -2.94 -3.27
C ILE A 376 -9.76 -1.55 -3.81
N TYR A 377 -9.61 -0.62 -2.90
CA TYR A 377 -9.28 0.77 -3.26
C TYR A 377 -7.80 0.89 -3.60
N GLY A 378 -7.51 1.42 -4.77
CA GLY A 378 -6.15 1.66 -5.22
C GLY A 378 -5.36 0.42 -5.63
N GLY A 379 -6.02 -0.72 -5.86
CA GLY A 379 -5.35 -1.96 -6.23
C GLY A 379 -6.28 -2.99 -6.87
N GLN A 380 -5.73 -4.16 -7.07
CA GLN A 380 -6.41 -5.30 -7.65
C GLN A 380 -6.70 -6.35 -6.57
N ARG A 381 -7.74 -7.15 -6.79
CA ARG A 381 -8.00 -8.32 -5.95
C ARG A 381 -6.84 -9.30 -6.02
N PHE A 382 -6.69 -10.13 -5.00
CA PHE A 382 -5.54 -11.01 -4.83
C PHE A 382 -5.28 -11.89 -6.07
N PHE A 383 -6.28 -12.60 -6.57
CA PHE A 383 -6.12 -13.49 -7.72
C PHE A 383 -6.00 -12.77 -9.07
N GLU A 384 -6.20 -11.47 -9.12
CA GLU A 384 -5.99 -10.64 -10.31
C GLU A 384 -4.60 -10.02 -10.40
N ARG A 385 -3.81 -10.10 -9.32
CA ARG A 385 -2.46 -9.53 -9.28
C ARG A 385 -1.52 -10.25 -10.22
N GLN A 386 -0.66 -9.50 -10.89
CA GLN A 386 0.25 -10.02 -11.93
C GLN A 386 1.09 -11.22 -11.46
N GLU A 387 1.75 -11.08 -10.31
CA GLU A 387 2.60 -12.12 -9.74
C GLU A 387 1.81 -13.40 -9.39
N ILE A 388 0.59 -13.25 -8.94
CA ILE A 388 -0.32 -14.37 -8.64
C ILE A 388 -0.78 -15.05 -9.92
N LYS A 389 -1.16 -14.27 -10.93
CA LYS A 389 -1.52 -14.82 -12.25
C LYS A 389 -0.37 -15.57 -12.89
N ASP A 390 0.86 -15.07 -12.77
CA ASP A 390 2.05 -15.75 -13.28
C ASP A 390 2.28 -17.10 -12.58
N ALA A 391 2.20 -17.12 -11.25
CA ALA A 391 2.33 -18.35 -10.47
C ALA A 391 1.22 -19.37 -10.80
N LEU A 392 -0.03 -18.91 -10.89
CA LEU A 392 -1.17 -19.75 -11.28
C LEU A 392 -1.00 -20.30 -12.70
N ALA A 393 -0.45 -19.53 -13.63
CA ALA A 393 -0.19 -19.96 -14.99
C ALA A 393 0.83 -21.12 -15.04
N TYR A 394 1.90 -21.06 -14.24
CA TYR A 394 2.81 -22.19 -14.06
C TYR A 394 2.10 -23.43 -13.50
N LEU A 395 1.30 -23.26 -12.48
CA LEU A 395 0.51 -24.34 -11.87
C LEU A 395 -0.48 -24.95 -12.87
N ARG A 396 -1.14 -24.11 -13.65
CA ARG A 396 -2.05 -24.56 -14.71
C ARG A 396 -1.31 -25.37 -15.78
N LEU A 397 -0.12 -24.91 -16.16
CA LEU A 397 0.67 -25.59 -17.20
C LEU A 397 1.20 -26.93 -16.71
N ILE A 398 1.64 -27.08 -15.48
CA ILE A 398 2.03 -28.39 -14.93
C ILE A 398 0.84 -29.33 -14.74
N SER A 399 -0.35 -28.81 -14.53
CA SER A 399 -1.60 -29.57 -14.48
C SER A 399 -2.07 -29.99 -15.87
N ASN A 400 -1.92 -29.10 -16.86
CA ASN A 400 -2.34 -29.35 -18.24
C ASN A 400 -1.43 -28.60 -19.21
N ARG A 401 -0.54 -29.33 -19.92
CA ARG A 401 0.41 -28.75 -20.91
C ARG A 401 -0.30 -28.12 -22.11
N ASN A 402 -1.56 -28.47 -22.34
CA ASN A 402 -2.33 -27.95 -23.47
C ASN A 402 -3.04 -26.61 -23.15
N ASP A 403 -2.75 -26.00 -22.00
CA ASP A 403 -3.26 -24.70 -21.64
C ASP A 403 -2.46 -23.59 -22.35
N ASP A 404 -2.98 -23.16 -23.50
CA ASP A 404 -2.31 -22.15 -24.34
C ASP A 404 -2.20 -20.79 -23.65
N ALA A 405 -3.21 -20.38 -22.93
CA ALA A 405 -3.19 -19.12 -22.20
C ALA A 405 -2.11 -19.09 -21.12
N ALA A 406 -1.95 -20.19 -20.38
CA ALA A 406 -0.89 -20.33 -19.39
C ALA A 406 0.50 -20.37 -20.07
N PHE A 407 0.62 -21.09 -21.18
CA PHE A 407 1.88 -21.14 -21.97
C PHE A 407 2.31 -19.74 -22.42
N GLU A 408 1.42 -18.99 -23.07
CA GLU A 408 1.68 -17.62 -23.54
C GLU A 408 2.15 -16.71 -22.41
N ARG A 409 1.55 -16.86 -21.25
CA ARG A 409 1.85 -16.00 -20.12
C ARG A 409 3.25 -16.23 -19.55
N VAL A 410 3.71 -17.46 -19.43
CA VAL A 410 4.91 -17.80 -18.66
C VAL A 410 6.10 -18.28 -19.47
N VAL A 411 5.96 -18.51 -20.77
CA VAL A 411 7.05 -19.03 -21.60
C VAL A 411 8.31 -18.16 -21.55
N ASN A 412 8.14 -16.84 -21.43
CA ASN A 412 9.22 -15.87 -21.26
C ASN A 412 9.14 -15.06 -19.96
N THR A 413 8.54 -15.61 -18.93
CA THR A 413 8.43 -15.01 -17.60
C THR A 413 8.91 -16.02 -16.54
N PRO A 414 10.05 -15.84 -15.89
CA PRO A 414 11.08 -14.79 -16.11
C PRO A 414 11.65 -14.81 -17.52
N THR A 415 12.24 -13.69 -17.93
CA THR A 415 12.83 -13.54 -19.26
C THR A 415 13.87 -14.62 -19.54
N ARG A 416 13.67 -15.37 -20.65
CA ARG A 416 14.52 -16.50 -21.06
C ARG A 416 15.18 -16.29 -22.40
N GLY A 417 15.00 -15.12 -23.01
CA GLY A 417 15.47 -14.86 -24.35
C GLY A 417 14.58 -15.44 -25.47
N ILE A 418 13.33 -15.73 -25.15
CA ILE A 418 12.32 -16.19 -26.09
C ILE A 418 11.52 -14.97 -26.57
N GLY A 419 11.89 -14.43 -27.72
CA GLY A 419 11.26 -13.23 -28.26
C GLY A 419 9.97 -13.51 -29.02
N ASP A 420 9.27 -12.44 -29.36
CA ASP A 420 7.99 -12.51 -30.08
C ASP A 420 8.11 -13.20 -31.44
N ARG A 421 9.22 -13.03 -32.14
CA ARG A 421 9.45 -13.71 -33.43
C ARG A 421 9.44 -15.23 -33.28
N THR A 422 10.10 -15.75 -32.28
CA THR A 422 10.13 -17.18 -31.98
C THR A 422 8.73 -17.67 -31.60
N LEU A 423 8.02 -16.92 -30.77
CA LEU A 423 6.65 -17.25 -30.38
C LEU A 423 5.69 -17.20 -31.57
N ASP A 424 5.87 -16.27 -32.52
CA ASP A 424 5.06 -16.20 -33.73
C ASP A 424 5.24 -17.44 -34.61
N VAL A 425 6.46 -17.97 -34.69
CA VAL A 425 6.73 -19.25 -35.40
C VAL A 425 5.97 -20.40 -34.75
N VAL A 426 5.98 -20.46 -33.40
CA VAL A 426 5.24 -21.47 -32.64
C VAL A 426 3.73 -21.32 -32.83
N ARG A 427 3.22 -20.10 -32.75
CA ARG A 427 1.81 -19.79 -32.95
C ARG A 427 1.32 -20.17 -34.34
N GLN A 428 2.12 -19.86 -35.37
CA GLN A 428 1.79 -20.16 -36.72
C GLN A 428 1.76 -21.69 -36.96
N ALA A 429 2.76 -22.41 -36.46
CA ALA A 429 2.80 -23.87 -36.52
C ALA A 429 1.61 -24.52 -35.80
N ALA A 430 1.24 -23.99 -34.66
CA ALA A 430 0.07 -24.47 -33.91
C ALA A 430 -1.24 -24.30 -34.71
N ARG A 431 -1.41 -23.18 -35.39
CA ARG A 431 -2.57 -22.94 -36.28
C ARG A 431 -2.55 -23.85 -37.50
N ASP A 432 -1.43 -23.95 -38.21
CA ASP A 432 -1.32 -24.72 -39.44
C ASP A 432 -1.48 -26.22 -39.21
N ARG A 433 -0.99 -26.74 -38.09
CA ARG A 433 -1.02 -28.15 -37.72
C ARG A 433 -2.18 -28.53 -36.78
N GLN A 434 -3.00 -27.57 -36.41
CA GLN A 434 -4.12 -27.75 -35.42
C GLN A 434 -3.65 -28.38 -34.10
N LEU A 435 -2.56 -27.84 -33.55
CA LEU A 435 -1.94 -28.30 -32.32
C LEU A 435 -2.05 -27.23 -31.25
N THR A 436 -1.85 -27.62 -29.98
CA THR A 436 -1.62 -26.68 -28.89
C THR A 436 -0.22 -26.05 -29.00
N LEU A 437 0.02 -24.94 -28.35
CA LEU A 437 1.33 -24.28 -28.35
C LEU A 437 2.44 -25.21 -27.81
N TRP A 438 2.12 -25.99 -26.78
CA TRP A 438 3.03 -26.97 -26.23
C TRP A 438 3.41 -28.05 -27.26
N GLN A 439 2.41 -28.65 -27.91
CA GLN A 439 2.61 -29.67 -28.94
C GLN A 439 3.38 -29.11 -30.15
N ALA A 440 3.00 -27.91 -30.60
CA ALA A 440 3.68 -27.23 -31.70
C ALA A 440 5.16 -26.97 -31.39
N THR A 441 5.46 -26.52 -30.17
CA THR A 441 6.83 -26.30 -29.71
C THR A 441 7.65 -27.59 -29.78
N ARG A 442 7.09 -28.69 -29.27
CA ARG A 442 7.76 -29.99 -29.30
C ARG A 442 8.01 -30.49 -30.72
N GLU A 443 7.03 -30.37 -31.62
CA GLU A 443 7.20 -30.78 -33.03
C GLU A 443 8.24 -29.91 -33.75
N LEU A 444 8.22 -28.60 -33.57
CA LEU A 444 9.21 -27.70 -34.18
C LEU A 444 10.63 -27.98 -33.71
N MET A 445 10.82 -28.42 -32.49
CA MET A 445 12.12 -28.82 -31.96
C MET A 445 12.58 -30.18 -32.57
N GLN A 446 11.67 -31.14 -32.73
CA GLN A 446 11.96 -32.42 -33.39
C GLN A 446 12.33 -32.25 -34.85
N ASP A 447 11.60 -31.37 -35.55
CA ASP A 447 11.81 -31.04 -36.95
C ASP A 447 13.01 -30.12 -37.20
N LYS A 448 13.67 -29.65 -36.12
CA LYS A 448 14.81 -28.73 -36.15
C LYS A 448 14.52 -27.41 -36.91
N VAL A 449 13.26 -26.97 -36.90
CA VAL A 449 12.84 -25.72 -37.53
C VAL A 449 13.35 -24.52 -36.75
N LEU A 450 13.41 -24.64 -35.42
CA LEU A 450 13.97 -23.63 -34.53
C LEU A 450 15.46 -23.93 -34.31
N ALA A 451 16.28 -22.90 -34.37
CA ALA A 451 17.73 -23.02 -34.23
C ALA A 451 18.31 -22.03 -33.22
N GLY A 452 19.50 -22.35 -32.72
CA GLY A 452 20.30 -21.47 -31.88
C GLY A 452 19.76 -21.28 -30.48
N ARG A 453 19.89 -20.03 -29.97
CA ARG A 453 19.54 -19.69 -28.58
C ARG A 453 18.05 -19.84 -28.27
N ALA A 454 17.19 -19.54 -29.25
CA ALA A 454 15.75 -19.64 -29.08
C ALA A 454 15.31 -21.10 -28.89
N ALA A 455 15.83 -22.01 -29.69
CA ALA A 455 15.57 -23.45 -29.53
C ALA A 455 16.05 -24.00 -28.19
N SER A 456 17.25 -23.59 -27.74
CA SER A 456 17.79 -24.00 -26.45
C SER A 456 16.96 -23.42 -25.26
N ALA A 457 16.49 -22.19 -25.39
CA ALA A 457 15.66 -21.56 -24.36
C ALA A 457 14.29 -22.24 -24.24
N LEU A 458 13.66 -22.56 -25.37
CA LEU A 458 12.40 -23.30 -25.40
C LEU A 458 12.55 -24.72 -24.86
N GLN A 459 13.65 -25.41 -25.22
CA GLN A 459 13.95 -26.74 -24.71
C GLN A 459 14.07 -26.72 -23.17
N ARG A 460 14.80 -25.76 -22.61
CA ARG A 460 14.96 -25.61 -21.17
C ARG A 460 13.62 -25.31 -20.50
N PHE A 461 12.77 -24.52 -21.13
CA PHE A 461 11.43 -24.22 -20.61
C PHE A 461 10.54 -25.47 -20.56
N ILE A 462 10.53 -26.25 -21.65
CA ILE A 462 9.79 -27.52 -21.73
C ILE A 462 10.28 -28.48 -20.64
N GLU A 463 11.61 -28.65 -20.51
CA GLU A 463 12.21 -29.49 -19.47
C GLU A 463 11.87 -29.03 -18.06
N LEU A 464 11.87 -27.71 -17.82
CA LEU A 464 11.49 -27.14 -16.54
C LEU A 464 10.05 -27.51 -16.14
N VAL A 465 9.12 -27.34 -17.05
CA VAL A 465 7.70 -27.64 -16.81
C VAL A 465 7.47 -29.13 -16.60
N GLU A 466 8.07 -29.98 -17.45
CA GLU A 466 7.98 -31.44 -17.30
C GLU A 466 8.60 -31.93 -16.00
N SER A 467 9.76 -31.41 -15.65
CA SER A 467 10.44 -31.73 -14.39
C SER A 467 9.61 -31.32 -13.17
N LEU A 468 9.06 -30.10 -13.15
CA LEU A 468 8.19 -29.64 -12.09
C LEU A 468 6.93 -30.49 -11.96
N ALA A 469 6.29 -30.81 -13.09
CA ALA A 469 5.10 -31.67 -13.10
C ALA A 469 5.38 -33.06 -12.54
N HIS A 470 6.50 -33.66 -12.90
CA HIS A 470 6.89 -34.99 -12.44
C HIS A 470 7.33 -34.99 -10.97
N GLU A 471 8.23 -34.09 -10.59
CA GLU A 471 8.81 -34.05 -9.24
C GLU A 471 7.79 -33.64 -8.17
N THR A 472 6.79 -32.81 -8.51
CA THR A 472 5.83 -32.29 -7.54
C THR A 472 4.50 -33.05 -7.53
N ALA A 473 4.31 -34.06 -8.40
CA ALA A 473 3.03 -34.75 -8.59
C ALA A 473 2.44 -35.33 -7.29
N ASP A 474 3.27 -35.87 -6.42
CA ASP A 474 2.86 -36.53 -5.17
C ASP A 474 3.05 -35.65 -3.93
N MET A 475 3.45 -34.40 -4.12
CA MET A 475 3.67 -33.47 -3.01
C MET A 475 2.33 -32.88 -2.53
N PRO A 476 2.22 -32.53 -1.22
CA PRO A 476 1.12 -31.70 -0.74
C PRO A 476 1.01 -30.42 -1.56
N LEU A 477 -0.20 -29.93 -1.77
CA LEU A 477 -0.47 -28.79 -2.66
C LEU A 477 0.40 -27.55 -2.32
N HIS A 478 0.53 -27.22 -1.03
CA HIS A 478 1.33 -26.07 -0.62
C HIS A 478 2.83 -26.26 -0.88
N VAL A 479 3.34 -27.46 -0.74
CA VAL A 479 4.74 -27.79 -1.06
C VAL A 479 4.97 -27.72 -2.57
N GLN A 480 4.04 -28.26 -3.35
CA GLN A 480 4.05 -28.17 -4.81
C GLN A 480 4.06 -26.71 -5.28
N THR A 481 3.20 -25.90 -4.74
CA THR A 481 3.08 -24.47 -5.09
C THR A 481 4.37 -23.72 -4.76
N ASP A 482 4.93 -23.90 -3.56
CA ASP A 482 6.19 -23.28 -3.17
C ASP A 482 7.34 -23.69 -4.10
N ARG A 483 7.44 -24.98 -4.40
CA ARG A 483 8.46 -25.52 -5.30
C ARG A 483 8.35 -24.90 -6.71
N VAL A 484 7.15 -24.80 -7.24
CA VAL A 484 6.90 -24.21 -8.56
C VAL A 484 7.28 -22.73 -8.59
N ILE A 485 6.90 -21.97 -7.59
CA ILE A 485 7.23 -20.54 -7.50
C ILE A 485 8.75 -20.33 -7.45
N ARG A 486 9.47 -21.14 -6.71
CA ARG A 486 10.93 -21.01 -6.56
C ARG A 486 11.68 -21.53 -7.79
N ASP A 487 11.40 -22.73 -8.23
CA ASP A 487 12.15 -23.38 -9.32
C ASP A 487 11.81 -22.79 -10.70
N SER A 488 10.66 -22.17 -10.86
CA SER A 488 10.33 -21.43 -12.09
C SER A 488 11.14 -20.14 -12.26
N GLY A 489 11.74 -19.64 -11.19
CA GLY A 489 12.47 -18.39 -11.16
C GLY A 489 11.62 -17.16 -10.84
N LEU A 490 10.31 -17.30 -10.63
CA LEU A 490 9.43 -16.17 -10.28
C LEU A 490 9.84 -15.50 -8.98
N PHE A 491 10.12 -16.27 -7.95
CA PHE A 491 10.50 -15.73 -6.65
C PHE A 491 11.78 -14.88 -6.76
N ILE A 492 12.81 -15.41 -7.41
CA ILE A 492 14.08 -14.70 -7.61
C ILE A 492 13.88 -13.43 -8.47
N MET A 493 13.05 -13.51 -9.50
CA MET A 493 12.75 -12.36 -10.36
C MET A 493 12.18 -11.19 -9.56
N TYR A 494 11.23 -11.46 -8.69
CA TYR A 494 10.62 -10.42 -7.85
C TYR A 494 11.49 -10.03 -6.65
N GLU A 495 12.32 -10.94 -6.13
CA GLU A 495 13.30 -10.63 -5.09
C GLU A 495 14.36 -9.63 -5.59
N GLN A 496 14.74 -9.73 -6.86
CA GLN A 496 15.66 -8.79 -7.50
C GLN A 496 15.04 -7.42 -7.75
N GLU A 497 13.73 -7.32 -7.77
CA GLU A 497 12.99 -6.05 -7.83
C GLU A 497 13.06 -5.38 -6.45
N LYS A 498 14.01 -4.45 -6.26
CA LYS A 498 14.18 -3.76 -4.98
C LYS A 498 13.09 -2.74 -4.72
N GLY A 499 12.86 -2.46 -3.44
CA GLY A 499 11.87 -1.51 -2.96
C GLY A 499 10.59 -2.18 -2.47
N GLU A 500 9.64 -1.37 -2.04
CA GLU A 500 8.38 -1.86 -1.47
C GLU A 500 7.52 -2.65 -2.45
N LYS A 501 7.59 -2.30 -3.73
CA LYS A 501 6.82 -3.00 -4.77
C LYS A 501 7.29 -4.44 -4.96
N GLY A 502 8.59 -4.66 -5.01
CA GLY A 502 9.17 -6.00 -5.08
C GLY A 502 8.86 -6.81 -3.84
N GLN A 503 8.98 -6.21 -2.67
CA GLN A 503 8.66 -6.85 -1.40
C GLN A 503 7.17 -7.23 -1.32
N ALA A 504 6.28 -6.36 -1.76
CA ALA A 504 4.84 -6.64 -1.80
C ALA A 504 4.52 -7.84 -2.69
N ARG A 505 5.18 -7.97 -3.84
CA ARG A 505 5.01 -9.11 -4.75
C ARG A 505 5.51 -10.42 -4.16
N ILE A 506 6.65 -10.39 -3.47
CA ILE A 506 7.16 -11.54 -2.73
C ILE A 506 6.18 -12.00 -1.66
N GLU A 507 5.66 -11.07 -0.88
CA GLU A 507 4.64 -11.34 0.14
C GLU A 507 3.38 -11.96 -0.47
N ASN A 508 2.95 -11.49 -1.63
CA ASN A 508 1.81 -12.06 -2.35
C ASN A 508 2.08 -13.50 -2.81
N LEU A 509 3.27 -13.80 -3.32
CA LEU A 509 3.64 -15.18 -3.70
C LEU A 509 3.66 -16.11 -2.49
N GLU A 510 4.19 -15.66 -1.38
CA GLU A 510 4.18 -16.42 -0.12
C GLU A 510 2.77 -16.63 0.40
N GLU A 511 1.91 -15.61 0.27
CA GLU A 511 0.49 -15.70 0.62
C GLU A 511 -0.27 -16.70 -0.28
N LEU A 512 0.12 -16.85 -1.54
CA LEU A 512 -0.43 -17.88 -2.42
C LEU A 512 -0.13 -19.28 -1.88
N VAL A 513 1.10 -19.52 -1.41
CA VAL A 513 1.46 -20.79 -0.76
C VAL A 513 0.58 -21.03 0.46
N THR A 514 0.36 -20.03 1.28
CA THR A 514 -0.53 -20.10 2.44
C THR A 514 -1.97 -20.41 2.01
N ALA A 515 -2.46 -19.77 0.95
CA ALA A 515 -3.80 -20.05 0.40
C ALA A 515 -3.96 -21.50 -0.01
N THR A 516 -2.97 -22.06 -0.68
CA THR A 516 -3.00 -23.48 -1.10
C THR A 516 -2.99 -24.46 0.09
N ARG A 517 -2.31 -24.08 1.17
CA ARG A 517 -2.28 -24.87 2.39
C ARG A 517 -3.60 -24.85 3.14
N GLN A 518 -4.28 -23.71 3.18
CA GLN A 518 -5.57 -23.52 3.85
C GLN A 518 -6.74 -24.03 3.01
N PHE A 519 -6.50 -24.28 1.72
CA PHE A 519 -7.55 -24.73 0.82
C PHE A 519 -8.09 -26.11 1.25
N SER A 520 -9.42 -26.19 1.40
CA SER A 520 -10.11 -27.42 1.71
C SER A 520 -11.02 -27.85 0.56
N TYR A 521 -11.06 -29.16 0.31
CA TYR A 521 -11.96 -29.72 -0.67
C TYR A 521 -13.42 -29.46 -0.31
N GLN A 522 -14.20 -29.05 -1.31
CA GLN A 522 -15.65 -29.08 -1.26
C GLN A 522 -16.15 -30.47 -1.69
N GLU A 523 -17.38 -30.83 -1.29
CA GLU A 523 -17.97 -32.09 -1.73
C GLU A 523 -18.02 -32.24 -3.26
N GLU A 524 -18.15 -31.13 -3.96
CA GLU A 524 -18.21 -31.04 -5.41
C GLU A 524 -16.84 -31.34 -6.08
N ASP A 525 -15.73 -31.27 -5.35
CA ASP A 525 -14.37 -31.42 -5.86
C ASP A 525 -13.78 -32.82 -5.64
N GLN A 526 -14.56 -33.79 -5.13
CA GLN A 526 -14.06 -35.10 -4.70
C GLN A 526 -13.39 -35.92 -5.83
N ASP A 527 -13.76 -35.66 -7.07
CA ASP A 527 -13.19 -36.31 -8.24
C ASP A 527 -11.97 -35.61 -8.82
N LEU A 528 -11.58 -34.47 -8.27
CA LEU A 528 -10.44 -33.67 -8.72
C LEU A 528 -9.20 -33.90 -7.87
N MET A 529 -8.03 -33.82 -8.50
CA MET A 529 -6.76 -33.71 -7.77
C MET A 529 -6.69 -32.36 -7.02
N PRO A 530 -5.94 -32.28 -5.90
CA PRO A 530 -5.86 -31.05 -5.10
C PRO A 530 -5.52 -29.81 -5.93
N LEU A 531 -4.56 -29.90 -6.83
CA LEU A 531 -4.16 -28.77 -7.68
C LEU A 531 -5.29 -28.33 -8.61
N GLN A 532 -5.99 -29.28 -9.23
CA GLN A 532 -7.11 -28.96 -10.13
C GLN A 532 -8.25 -28.28 -9.40
N ALA A 533 -8.58 -28.78 -8.21
CA ALA A 533 -9.63 -28.17 -7.35
C ALA A 533 -9.27 -26.75 -6.95
N PHE A 534 -8.03 -26.52 -6.54
CA PHE A 534 -7.55 -25.18 -6.20
C PHE A 534 -7.55 -24.22 -7.39
N LEU A 535 -7.11 -24.67 -8.55
CA LEU A 535 -7.11 -23.85 -9.77
C LEU A 535 -8.51 -23.46 -10.21
N SER A 536 -9.49 -24.37 -10.07
CA SER A 536 -10.90 -24.08 -10.31
C SER A 536 -11.43 -23.03 -9.35
N HIS A 537 -11.11 -23.17 -8.06
CA HIS A 537 -11.47 -22.20 -7.02
C HIS A 537 -10.88 -20.81 -7.32
N ALA A 538 -9.60 -20.73 -7.65
CA ALA A 538 -8.94 -19.48 -7.98
C ALA A 538 -9.54 -18.80 -9.24
N ALA A 539 -9.89 -19.60 -10.24
CA ALA A 539 -10.53 -19.11 -11.47
C ALA A 539 -11.94 -18.57 -11.20
N LEU A 540 -12.71 -19.23 -10.35
CA LEU A 540 -14.04 -18.76 -9.96
C LEU A 540 -13.96 -17.46 -9.17
N GLU A 541 -13.05 -17.35 -8.20
CA GLU A 541 -12.85 -16.12 -7.44
C GLU A 541 -12.40 -14.95 -8.34
N ALA A 542 -11.50 -15.19 -9.26
CA ALA A 542 -11.05 -14.17 -10.22
C ALA A 542 -12.14 -13.77 -11.21
N GLY A 543 -13.07 -14.67 -11.50
CA GLY A 543 -14.18 -14.45 -12.43
C GLY A 543 -15.34 -13.63 -11.84
N GLU A 544 -15.49 -13.61 -10.53
CA GLU A 544 -16.46 -12.75 -9.86
C GLU A 544 -15.94 -11.31 -9.88
N GLY A 545 -16.63 -10.41 -10.57
CA GLY A 545 -16.21 -9.02 -10.71
C GLY A 545 -16.15 -8.29 -9.37
N GLN A 546 -15.24 -7.31 -9.25
CA GLN A 546 -15.33 -6.33 -8.17
C GLN A 546 -16.66 -5.58 -8.26
N ALA A 547 -17.15 -5.11 -7.11
CA ALA A 547 -18.29 -4.21 -7.07
C ALA A 547 -18.02 -2.96 -7.91
N ASP A 548 -19.03 -2.51 -8.65
CA ASP A 548 -18.99 -1.24 -9.38
C ASP A 548 -18.77 -0.05 -8.43
N ALA A 549 -18.24 1.05 -8.97
CA ALA A 549 -18.02 2.28 -8.19
C ALA A 549 -19.28 2.80 -7.48
N TYR A 550 -20.47 2.46 -7.99
CA TYR A 550 -21.75 2.89 -7.45
C TYR A 550 -22.47 1.82 -6.61
N GLN A 551 -21.95 0.60 -6.58
CA GLN A 551 -22.51 -0.48 -5.78
C GLN A 551 -22.13 -0.29 -4.31
N ASP A 552 -23.07 -0.57 -3.40
CA ASP A 552 -22.80 -0.64 -1.96
C ASP A 552 -21.87 -1.80 -1.64
N ALA A 553 -20.65 -1.51 -1.18
CA ALA A 553 -19.62 -2.51 -0.99
C ALA A 553 -18.65 -2.12 0.13
N VAL A 554 -18.10 -3.12 0.81
CA VAL A 554 -17.03 -2.95 1.79
C VAL A 554 -15.75 -2.48 1.09
N GLN A 555 -15.04 -1.53 1.69
CA GLN A 555 -13.80 -0.97 1.16
C GLN A 555 -12.59 -1.64 1.82
N LEU A 556 -11.74 -2.26 1.02
CA LEU A 556 -10.45 -2.82 1.47
C LEU A 556 -9.32 -1.97 0.92
N MET A 557 -8.34 -1.64 1.76
CA MET A 557 -7.20 -0.84 1.33
C MET A 557 -6.02 -0.98 2.29
N THR A 558 -4.83 -0.65 1.80
CA THR A 558 -3.68 -0.46 2.67
C THR A 558 -3.84 0.81 3.50
N LEU A 559 -3.17 0.87 4.64
CA LEU A 559 -3.13 2.07 5.46
C LEU A 559 -2.63 3.31 4.68
N HIS A 560 -1.65 3.13 3.80
CA HIS A 560 -1.15 4.22 2.94
C HIS A 560 -2.24 4.76 2.00
N SER A 561 -3.02 3.88 1.42
CA SER A 561 -4.12 4.26 0.52
C SER A 561 -5.27 4.95 1.23
N ALA A 562 -5.39 4.77 2.54
CA ALA A 562 -6.46 5.35 3.34
C ALA A 562 -6.25 6.84 3.63
N LYS A 563 -5.04 7.38 3.42
CA LYS A 563 -4.75 8.79 3.66
C LYS A 563 -5.69 9.69 2.86
N GLY A 564 -6.31 10.65 3.54
CA GLY A 564 -7.28 11.57 2.94
C GLY A 564 -8.72 11.03 2.86
N LEU A 565 -8.96 9.78 3.18
CA LEU A 565 -10.29 9.18 3.20
C LEU A 565 -10.88 9.16 4.62
N GLU A 566 -12.17 8.89 4.71
CA GLU A 566 -12.86 8.79 5.99
C GLU A 566 -14.05 7.82 5.88
N PHE A 567 -14.29 7.07 6.94
CA PHE A 567 -15.36 6.07 6.98
C PHE A 567 -16.01 6.01 8.36
N PRO A 568 -17.33 5.84 8.44
CA PRO A 568 -18.04 5.67 9.71
C PRO A 568 -17.50 4.51 10.56
N LEU A 569 -17.20 3.36 9.94
CA LEU A 569 -16.70 2.16 10.61
C LEU A 569 -15.37 1.75 9.99
N VAL A 570 -14.32 1.71 10.80
CA VAL A 570 -12.96 1.34 10.37
C VAL A 570 -12.44 0.16 11.18
N PHE A 571 -11.88 -0.82 10.47
CA PHE A 571 -11.12 -1.93 11.04
C PHE A 571 -9.66 -1.78 10.63
N ILE A 572 -8.76 -1.90 11.59
CA ILE A 572 -7.32 -2.04 11.32
C ILE A 572 -6.93 -3.44 11.76
N VAL A 573 -6.57 -4.28 10.81
CA VAL A 573 -6.28 -5.70 11.04
C VAL A 573 -4.77 -5.96 11.04
N GLY A 574 -4.36 -7.08 11.65
CA GLY A 574 -2.95 -7.46 11.69
C GLY A 574 -2.09 -6.57 12.59
N MET A 575 -2.66 -6.06 13.67
CA MET A 575 -1.97 -5.21 14.65
C MET A 575 -1.03 -6.04 15.53
N GLU A 576 0.09 -6.47 14.93
CA GLU A 576 1.06 -7.39 15.55
C GLU A 576 2.48 -6.90 15.36
N GLU A 577 3.33 -7.08 16.37
CA GLU A 577 4.77 -6.81 16.27
C GLU A 577 5.39 -7.67 15.15
N GLY A 578 6.11 -7.03 14.25
CA GLY A 578 6.69 -7.67 13.06
C GLY A 578 5.84 -7.55 11.80
N MET A 579 4.54 -7.27 11.93
CA MET A 579 3.66 -6.93 10.80
C MET A 579 3.33 -5.44 10.76
N PHE A 580 2.92 -4.90 11.87
CA PHE A 580 2.63 -3.48 12.04
C PHE A 580 2.86 -3.08 13.51
N PRO A 581 4.02 -2.48 13.84
CA PRO A 581 5.11 -2.07 12.94
C PRO A 581 5.78 -3.27 12.24
N SER A 582 6.19 -3.07 10.97
CA SER A 582 6.88 -4.11 10.20
C SER A 582 8.27 -4.40 10.77
N GLN A 583 8.77 -5.62 10.57
CA GLN A 583 10.10 -6.01 11.06
C GLN A 583 11.21 -5.11 10.49
N MET A 584 11.10 -4.75 9.21
CA MET A 584 12.06 -3.82 8.59
C MET A 584 12.09 -2.46 9.28
N SER A 585 10.95 -1.97 9.72
CA SER A 585 10.83 -0.68 10.42
C SER A 585 11.40 -0.72 11.83
N LEU A 586 11.44 -1.90 12.45
CA LEU A 586 12.08 -2.09 13.76
C LEU A 586 13.60 -2.11 13.65
N ASP A 587 14.13 -2.60 12.54
CA ASP A 587 15.57 -2.78 12.31
C ASP A 587 16.27 -1.52 11.81
N GLU A 588 15.51 -0.56 11.22
CA GLU A 588 16.04 0.69 10.69
C GLU A 588 15.68 1.89 11.58
N GLY A 589 16.66 2.69 11.94
CA GLY A 589 16.47 3.90 12.73
C GLY A 589 15.57 4.93 12.03
N GLY A 590 14.61 5.49 12.75
CA GLY A 590 13.67 6.51 12.25
C GLY A 590 12.44 5.98 11.54
N ARG A 591 12.42 4.71 11.13
CA ARG A 591 11.26 4.12 10.47
C ARG A 591 10.11 3.78 11.42
N LEU A 592 10.40 3.51 12.67
CA LEU A 592 9.34 3.29 13.66
C LEU A 592 8.45 4.52 13.82
N GLU A 593 9.01 5.71 13.78
CA GLU A 593 8.25 6.96 13.83
C GLU A 593 7.31 7.10 12.63
N GLU A 594 7.76 6.74 11.44
CA GLU A 594 6.92 6.74 10.23
C GLU A 594 5.82 5.67 10.33
N GLU A 595 6.12 4.47 10.82
CA GLU A 595 5.10 3.44 11.09
C GLU A 595 4.05 3.92 12.10
N ARG A 596 4.46 4.65 13.12
CA ARG A 596 3.53 5.25 14.08
C ARG A 596 2.66 6.32 13.44
N ARG A 597 3.21 7.13 12.55
CA ARG A 597 2.42 8.07 11.75
C ARG A 597 1.41 7.34 10.86
N LEU A 598 1.79 6.19 10.31
CA LEU A 598 0.88 5.35 9.54
C LEU A 598 -0.27 4.81 10.41
N ALA A 599 0.01 4.39 11.64
CA ALA A 599 -1.01 4.00 12.61
C ALA A 599 -1.93 5.18 12.95
N TYR A 600 -1.36 6.35 13.14
CA TYR A 600 -2.11 7.59 13.38
C TYR A 600 -3.04 7.92 12.21
N VAL A 601 -2.56 7.80 10.97
CA VAL A 601 -3.40 7.96 9.77
C VAL A 601 -4.56 6.98 9.81
N GLY A 602 -4.31 5.71 10.09
CA GLY A 602 -5.36 4.69 10.16
C GLY A 602 -6.43 4.99 11.20
N VAL A 603 -6.02 5.33 12.41
CA VAL A 603 -6.93 5.66 13.52
C VAL A 603 -7.79 6.89 13.16
N THR A 604 -7.20 7.90 12.56
CA THR A 604 -7.91 9.15 12.22
C THR A 604 -8.81 9.03 10.99
N ARG A 605 -8.87 7.87 10.32
CA ARG A 605 -9.85 7.61 9.24
C ARG A 605 -11.24 7.29 9.78
N ALA A 606 -11.34 6.87 11.02
CA ALA A 606 -12.62 6.48 11.62
C ALA A 606 -13.44 7.70 12.05
N MET A 607 -14.71 7.71 11.69
CA MET A 607 -15.67 8.75 12.08
C MET A 607 -16.39 8.38 13.38
N GLN A 608 -16.96 7.18 13.45
CA GLN A 608 -17.83 6.76 14.56
C GLN A 608 -17.24 5.62 15.38
N LYS A 609 -16.75 4.57 14.71
CA LYS A 609 -16.26 3.35 15.36
C LYS A 609 -14.95 2.89 14.76
N LEU A 610 -14.00 2.62 15.62
CA LEU A 610 -12.71 2.00 15.27
C LEU A 610 -12.59 0.65 15.98
N THR A 611 -12.19 -0.37 15.25
CA THR A 611 -11.89 -1.71 15.76
C THR A 611 -10.49 -2.11 15.31
N LEU A 612 -9.67 -2.54 16.27
CA LEU A 612 -8.32 -3.04 16.04
C LEU A 612 -8.33 -4.55 16.27
N THR A 613 -7.71 -5.29 15.38
CA THR A 613 -7.62 -6.75 15.49
C THR A 613 -6.20 -7.25 15.37
N TYR A 614 -5.88 -8.32 16.08
CA TYR A 614 -4.64 -9.04 15.96
C TYR A 614 -4.86 -10.53 16.20
N ALA A 615 -4.00 -11.36 15.64
CA ALA A 615 -4.07 -12.80 15.78
C ALA A 615 -2.94 -13.32 16.68
N GLU A 616 -3.23 -14.29 17.53
CA GLU A 616 -2.21 -14.95 18.38
C GLU A 616 -1.23 -15.73 17.51
N THR A 617 -1.74 -16.42 16.50
CA THR A 617 -0.95 -17.16 15.53
C THR A 617 -1.32 -16.75 14.13
N ARG A 618 -0.34 -16.67 13.27
CA ARG A 618 -0.53 -16.30 11.87
C ARG A 618 0.46 -17.07 11.02
N ARG A 619 -0.01 -17.49 9.87
CA ARG A 619 0.87 -18.10 8.89
C ARG A 619 1.46 -17.03 7.99
N LEU A 620 2.76 -16.84 8.12
CA LEU A 620 3.54 -15.93 7.29
C LEU A 620 4.70 -16.71 6.66
N TYR A 621 4.95 -16.44 5.37
CA TYR A 621 6.06 -17.05 4.64
C TYR A 621 6.06 -18.58 4.71
N GLY A 622 4.87 -19.18 4.70
CA GLY A 622 4.69 -20.62 4.80
C GLY A 622 4.98 -21.21 6.19
N LYS A 623 5.27 -20.37 7.19
CA LYS A 623 5.53 -20.78 8.58
C LYS A 623 4.46 -20.21 9.50
N GLU A 624 4.12 -20.99 10.52
CA GLU A 624 3.27 -20.51 11.60
C GLU A 624 4.11 -19.65 12.55
N VAL A 625 3.69 -18.42 12.77
CA VAL A 625 4.38 -17.43 13.58
C VAL A 625 3.48 -16.98 14.72
N TYR A 626 4.06 -16.84 15.91
CA TYR A 626 3.41 -16.31 17.10
C TYR A 626 3.87 -14.87 17.29
N HIS A 627 2.96 -13.90 17.06
CA HIS A 627 3.25 -12.50 17.23
C HIS A 627 2.71 -11.98 18.57
N ARG A 628 3.43 -11.01 19.12
CA ARG A 628 2.90 -10.18 20.20
C ARG A 628 1.93 -9.15 19.61
N PRO A 629 0.93 -8.65 20.39
CA PRO A 629 0.14 -7.50 19.98
C PRO A 629 1.05 -6.33 19.61
N SER A 630 0.62 -5.57 18.60
CA SER A 630 1.33 -4.35 18.20
C SER A 630 1.54 -3.42 19.39
N ARG A 631 2.74 -2.84 19.50
CA ARG A 631 3.02 -1.79 20.49
C ARG A 631 2.06 -0.62 20.38
N PHE A 632 1.54 -0.34 19.18
CA PHE A 632 0.58 0.75 18.96
C PHE A 632 -0.73 0.57 19.71
N ILE A 633 -1.14 -0.67 19.96
CA ILE A 633 -2.29 -0.96 20.83
C ILE A 633 -1.99 -0.54 22.28
N GLY A 634 -0.80 -0.89 22.77
CA GLY A 634 -0.35 -0.52 24.12
C GLY A 634 -0.12 0.98 24.33
N GLU A 635 0.05 1.73 23.26
CA GLU A 635 0.23 3.18 23.27
C GLU A 635 -1.11 3.96 23.32
N LEU A 636 -2.24 3.27 23.23
CA LEU A 636 -3.57 3.86 23.34
C LEU A 636 -3.98 4.02 24.81
N PRO A 637 -4.74 5.08 25.15
CA PRO A 637 -5.23 5.26 26.53
C PRO A 637 -6.22 4.14 26.91
N GLU A 638 -6.06 3.55 28.07
CA GLU A 638 -6.93 2.46 28.55
C GLU A 638 -8.40 2.85 28.60
N GLU A 639 -8.71 4.10 28.94
CA GLU A 639 -10.07 4.61 29.02
C GLU A 639 -10.79 4.72 27.67
N CYS A 640 -10.05 4.69 26.56
CA CYS A 640 -10.60 4.78 25.20
C CYS A 640 -10.82 3.43 24.54
N VAL A 641 -10.34 2.35 25.14
CA VAL A 641 -10.35 1.02 24.54
C VAL A 641 -11.17 0.03 25.37
N GLU A 642 -11.75 -0.97 24.67
CA GLU A 642 -12.40 -2.11 25.30
C GLU A 642 -11.94 -3.40 24.60
N GLU A 643 -11.68 -4.44 25.35
CA GLU A 643 -11.42 -5.77 24.78
C GLU A 643 -12.75 -6.47 24.51
N VAL A 644 -13.00 -6.81 23.24
CA VAL A 644 -14.25 -7.48 22.84
C VAL A 644 -14.24 -8.94 23.27
N ARG A 645 -13.07 -9.56 23.20
CA ARG A 645 -12.85 -10.91 23.66
C ARG A 645 -12.03 -10.83 24.93
N LEU A 646 -12.67 -11.05 26.05
CA LEU A 646 -11.95 -11.33 27.26
C LEU A 646 -11.02 -12.51 26.94
N ARG A 647 -9.72 -12.31 26.98
CA ARG A 647 -8.80 -13.43 27.10
C ARG A 647 -9.46 -14.29 28.16
N ALA A 648 -9.73 -15.56 27.85
CA ALA A 648 -10.00 -16.50 28.90
C ALA A 648 -8.76 -16.45 29.79
N SER A 649 -8.73 -15.50 30.71
CA SER A 649 -7.83 -15.59 31.84
C SER A 649 -8.29 -16.86 32.49
N VAL A 650 -7.50 -17.94 32.33
CA VAL A 650 -7.57 -19.03 33.25
C VAL A 650 -7.18 -18.41 34.57
N SER A 651 -8.13 -17.77 35.24
CA SER A 651 -8.02 -17.53 36.65
C SER A 651 -7.94 -18.94 37.21
N ARG A 652 -6.72 -19.39 37.55
CA ARG A 652 -6.58 -20.52 38.44
C ARG A 652 -7.43 -20.15 39.64
N PRO A 653 -8.51 -20.85 39.95
CA PRO A 653 -9.22 -20.59 41.18
C PRO A 653 -8.17 -20.75 42.29
N VAL A 654 -7.92 -19.67 43.02
CA VAL A 654 -7.19 -19.76 44.26
C VAL A 654 -8.02 -20.68 45.11
N ASN A 655 -7.54 -21.88 45.33
CA ASN A 655 -8.17 -22.86 46.20
C ASN A 655 -8.27 -22.26 47.60
N HIS A 656 -9.32 -21.52 47.88
CA HIS A 656 -9.80 -21.46 49.21
C HIS A 656 -10.47 -22.84 49.49
N ARG A 657 -9.75 -23.66 50.19
CA ARG A 657 -10.30 -24.85 50.82
C ARG A 657 -11.57 -24.43 51.57
N ARG A 658 -12.72 -24.59 50.96
CA ARG A 658 -13.96 -24.84 51.66
C ARG A 658 -14.28 -26.31 51.45
N MET A 659 -14.27 -27.02 52.58
CA MET A 659 -14.75 -28.38 52.71
C MET A 659 -16.19 -28.46 52.13
N GLY A 660 -16.42 -29.43 51.25
CA GLY A 660 -17.65 -30.18 51.14
C GLY A 660 -18.73 -29.60 50.23
N THR A 661 -18.58 -29.86 48.94
CA THR A 661 -19.67 -30.42 48.11
C THR A 661 -18.97 -31.21 46.97
N PRO A 662 -19.45 -32.41 46.65
CA PRO A 662 -18.89 -33.18 45.56
C PRO A 662 -19.13 -32.44 44.26
N ILE A 663 -18.04 -32.03 43.60
CA ILE A 663 -18.08 -31.59 42.21
C ILE A 663 -18.55 -32.84 41.45
N SER A 664 -19.69 -32.73 40.77
CA SER A 664 -20.10 -33.72 39.80
C SER A 664 -18.95 -33.87 38.80
N GLU A 665 -18.26 -34.97 38.82
CA GLU A 665 -17.39 -35.37 37.74
C GLU A 665 -18.22 -35.31 36.48
N ASN A 666 -17.84 -34.41 35.55
CA ASN A 666 -18.41 -34.45 34.22
C ASN A 666 -18.05 -35.81 33.64
N ASP A 667 -19.07 -36.58 33.35
CA ASP A 667 -19.04 -37.96 32.87
C ASP A 667 -18.37 -38.09 31.47
N THR A 668 -17.69 -37.06 31.00
CA THR A 668 -17.10 -36.97 29.65
C THR A 668 -15.67 -37.47 29.57
N GLY A 669 -14.99 -37.59 30.70
CA GLY A 669 -13.55 -37.93 30.74
C GLY A 669 -12.61 -36.81 30.30
N TYR A 670 -13.11 -35.66 29.89
CA TYR A 670 -12.34 -34.52 29.42
C TYR A 670 -12.50 -33.29 30.32
N LYS A 671 -11.45 -32.44 30.39
CA LYS A 671 -11.44 -31.24 31.23
C LYS A 671 -11.17 -29.97 30.38
N LEU A 672 -11.78 -28.87 30.79
CA LEU A 672 -11.43 -27.54 30.22
C LEU A 672 -9.94 -27.26 30.40
N GLY A 673 -9.33 -26.80 29.31
CA GLY A 673 -7.90 -26.52 29.29
C GLY A 673 -7.01 -27.75 29.05
N GLN A 674 -7.59 -28.95 28.91
CA GLN A 674 -6.86 -30.17 28.61
C GLN A 674 -6.30 -30.14 27.18
N ARG A 675 -5.07 -30.55 27.03
CA ARG A 675 -4.44 -30.75 25.71
C ARG A 675 -4.80 -32.14 25.21
N VAL A 676 -5.25 -32.18 23.96
CA VAL A 676 -5.65 -33.39 23.26
C VAL A 676 -5.06 -33.42 21.87
N ARG A 677 -4.91 -34.63 21.32
CA ARG A 677 -4.45 -34.83 19.95
C ARG A 677 -5.56 -35.45 19.13
N HIS A 678 -5.86 -34.81 18.01
CA HIS A 678 -6.82 -35.32 17.03
C HIS A 678 -6.08 -35.87 15.80
N PRO A 679 -6.47 -37.02 15.24
CA PRO A 679 -5.77 -37.63 14.11
C PRO A 679 -5.62 -36.75 12.90
N LYS A 680 -6.58 -35.87 12.64
CA LYS A 680 -6.62 -34.97 11.47
C LYS A 680 -6.12 -33.58 11.78
N PHE A 681 -6.41 -33.04 12.97
CA PHE A 681 -6.16 -31.62 13.28
C PHE A 681 -4.93 -31.39 14.19
N GLY A 682 -4.28 -32.46 14.63
CA GLY A 682 -3.12 -32.35 15.49
C GLY A 682 -3.46 -32.06 16.96
N GLU A 683 -2.52 -31.42 17.65
CA GLU A 683 -2.70 -31.07 19.06
C GLU A 683 -3.57 -29.82 19.21
N GLY A 684 -4.46 -29.83 20.18
CA GLY A 684 -5.34 -28.73 20.50
C GLY A 684 -5.66 -28.66 21.99
N THR A 685 -6.33 -27.58 22.39
CA THR A 685 -6.75 -27.35 23.78
C THR A 685 -8.26 -27.25 23.86
N ILE A 686 -8.85 -27.97 24.81
CA ILE A 686 -10.31 -27.92 25.02
C ILE A 686 -10.67 -26.58 25.64
N VAL A 687 -11.48 -25.80 24.94
CA VAL A 687 -11.89 -24.45 25.35
C VAL A 687 -13.33 -24.37 25.82
N ASN A 688 -14.17 -25.38 25.50
CA ASN A 688 -15.53 -25.46 25.97
C ASN A 688 -16.04 -26.93 25.98
N LEU A 689 -16.97 -27.25 26.89
CA LEU A 689 -17.57 -28.54 27.05
C LEU A 689 -19.09 -28.34 27.16
N GLU A 690 -19.86 -29.07 26.35
CA GLU A 690 -21.34 -29.05 26.40
C GLU A 690 -21.89 -30.46 26.41
N GLY A 691 -22.92 -30.68 27.22
CA GLY A 691 -23.58 -31.98 27.31
C GLY A 691 -22.90 -32.92 28.29
N SER A 692 -23.35 -34.17 28.33
CA SER A 692 -22.83 -35.21 29.21
C SER A 692 -22.69 -36.55 28.48
N GLY A 693 -21.77 -37.40 28.94
CA GLY A 693 -21.55 -38.74 28.40
C GLY A 693 -20.88 -38.76 27.03
N GLU A 694 -21.07 -39.83 26.29
CA GLU A 694 -20.45 -40.05 24.97
C GLU A 694 -20.87 -39.06 23.89
N HIS A 695 -22.00 -38.40 24.05
CA HIS A 695 -22.52 -37.40 23.12
C HIS A 695 -22.16 -35.98 23.52
N SER A 696 -21.26 -35.80 24.50
CA SER A 696 -20.75 -34.47 24.85
C SER A 696 -20.03 -33.83 23.66
N ARG A 697 -20.21 -32.52 23.53
CA ARG A 697 -19.59 -31.70 22.50
C ARG A 697 -18.42 -30.96 23.10
N LEU A 698 -17.27 -31.09 22.44
CA LEU A 698 -16.03 -30.47 22.82
C LEU A 698 -15.70 -29.38 21.82
N GLN A 699 -15.43 -28.17 22.30
CA GLN A 699 -14.89 -27.12 21.49
C GLN A 699 -13.38 -27.09 21.73
N ILE A 700 -12.60 -27.30 20.66
CA ILE A 700 -11.16 -27.47 20.76
C ILE A 700 -10.49 -26.44 19.85
N ALA A 701 -9.55 -25.69 20.41
CA ALA A 701 -8.71 -24.78 19.65
C ALA A 701 -7.46 -25.53 19.16
N PHE A 702 -7.36 -25.74 17.85
CA PHE A 702 -6.21 -26.34 17.19
C PHE A 702 -5.33 -25.25 16.57
N PRO A 703 -4.07 -25.14 16.95
CA PRO A 703 -3.15 -24.20 16.28
C PRO A 703 -3.08 -24.49 14.78
N GLY A 704 -3.34 -23.48 13.96
CA GLY A 704 -3.34 -23.61 12.50
C GLY A 704 -4.65 -24.09 11.85
N GLU A 705 -5.57 -24.65 12.60
CA GLU A 705 -6.85 -25.18 12.07
C GLU A 705 -8.09 -24.48 12.66
N GLY A 706 -7.89 -23.61 13.64
CA GLY A 706 -8.97 -22.86 14.29
C GLY A 706 -9.73 -23.67 15.34
N ILE A 707 -10.86 -23.12 15.77
CA ILE A 707 -11.72 -23.78 16.77
C ILE A 707 -12.66 -24.74 16.06
N LYS A 708 -12.70 -25.97 16.55
CA LYS A 708 -13.59 -27.02 16.03
C LYS A 708 -14.52 -27.53 17.12
N TRP A 709 -15.77 -27.77 16.78
CA TRP A 709 -16.69 -28.53 17.59
C TRP A 709 -16.60 -30.02 17.22
N LEU A 710 -16.32 -30.85 18.20
CA LEU A 710 -16.20 -32.29 18.04
C LEU A 710 -17.12 -33.01 19.04
N VAL A 711 -17.68 -34.13 18.64
CA VAL A 711 -18.44 -35.02 19.54
C VAL A 711 -17.48 -36.03 20.12
N ALA A 712 -17.44 -36.14 21.44
CA ALA A 712 -16.47 -36.97 22.17
C ALA A 712 -16.40 -38.41 21.67
N ALA A 713 -17.54 -39.01 21.40
CA ALA A 713 -17.67 -40.40 20.93
C ALA A 713 -16.98 -40.65 19.56
N TYR A 714 -16.92 -39.63 18.71
CA TYR A 714 -16.45 -39.76 17.31
C TYR A 714 -15.09 -39.09 17.05
N ALA A 715 -14.63 -38.33 18.01
CA ALA A 715 -13.45 -37.47 17.80
C ALA A 715 -12.11 -38.21 17.88
N ARG A 716 -12.06 -39.41 18.45
CA ARG A 716 -10.81 -40.20 18.63
C ARG A 716 -9.64 -39.38 19.20
N LEU A 717 -9.90 -38.64 20.26
CA LEU A 717 -8.94 -37.80 20.90
C LEU A 717 -8.03 -38.61 21.85
N GLU A 718 -6.76 -38.31 21.83
CA GLU A 718 -5.77 -38.82 22.79
C GLU A 718 -5.37 -37.68 23.73
N ALA A 719 -5.22 -37.93 25.02
CA ALA A 719 -4.71 -36.98 25.97
C ALA A 719 -3.18 -36.82 25.74
N VAL A 720 -2.73 -35.57 25.74
CA VAL A 720 -1.29 -35.23 25.55
C VAL A 720 -0.66 -34.83 26.87
#